data_d3902255efcb111c279e30937126eb9e
#
_entry.id   d3902255efcb111c279e30937126eb9e
#
_cell.length_a   1.000
_cell.length_b   1.000
_cell.length_c   1.000
_cell.angle_alpha   90.00
_cell.angle_beta   90.00
_cell.angle_gamma   90.00
#
_symmetry.space_group_name_H-M   'P 1'
#
loop_
_entity.id
_entity.type
_entity.pdbx_description
1 polymer ?
#
loop_
_entity_poly.entity_id
_entity_poly.type
_entity_poly.pdbx_seq_one_letter_code
_entity_poly.pdbx_strand_id
1 'polypeptide(L)'
;MVSSEDYRISEISRFLILVGGVCASTCMSTFYGFNIISKNLADMFNLTGADLTTITTTGIVIGFITFPFGMLLDHIGPMWVCMCACTLNALGALLYALAFNGNIKGSVTTLAVFCAIMNLGCSSFDTGSLMAVLGSFPLTKGPVVAIMKTFTGLGASILALINYSFFRNSDAHYMFFMTGLIVFMGIVAIVFIRFPPYHILDGEKTRVPQQVQARRRLTERAYLTQYPPMTRFYLGFGIIVSLVVYLTAQSFSVAYANPSDSARMGNTVAIIVLVLSLGLMAAPFPFLGGMDKEASKEYPNYPQDAGIGFENESDKRLLKPAADNTTQAENTLGEFCIEDDHDEDNKNARRKVDPSDKALVHGRMDSEDVVMLKDESYTQMMLSDHHPQYHTTFWQSLKQPDIWLCCWNTLATWGCGMVVAFNSAQIYQALANNKYERKTNTMYSAIISVASALGRLTMGVLEFILSRQPSETRPVITIAYPVSSICMVIGLIFLLALPLESKAIVIGFFFDSFGNGFSWACTALTIRALFAKDIGKHYNFMYVGAFIAVIALNRFGYGENYDRQAKLNRDADLAAGRTPIYPRCAGKKCVANSMVILLCVNATAIVGSTWLHLRYRRFVLKRRVECAAERAVMSLQLGEPINADDLQ
;
A
#
# COMPACT_ATOMS: atom_id res chain seq x y z
N MET A 1 11.38 -29.89 -25.25
CA MET A 1 10.37 -28.93 -24.78
C MET A 1 10.08 -29.26 -23.33
N VAL A 2 10.32 -28.36 -22.38
CA VAL A 2 9.90 -28.53 -20.98
C VAL A 2 8.44 -28.14 -20.99
N SER A 3 7.53 -29.05 -20.65
CA SER A 3 6.10 -28.79 -20.61
C SER A 3 5.81 -27.68 -19.57
N SER A 4 4.83 -26.85 -19.85
CA SER A 4 4.42 -25.76 -18.95
C SER A 4 3.90 -26.25 -17.58
N GLU A 5 3.68 -27.55 -17.42
CA GLU A 5 3.23 -28.20 -16.18
C GLU A 5 4.31 -28.32 -15.09
N ASP A 6 5.61 -28.14 -15.43
CA ASP A 6 6.73 -28.37 -14.49
C ASP A 6 7.11 -27.15 -13.65
N TYR A 7 6.47 -25.98 -13.85
CA TYR A 7 6.81 -24.77 -13.09
C TYR A 7 5.88 -24.58 -11.88
N ARG A 8 6.28 -25.10 -10.72
CA ARG A 8 5.61 -24.83 -9.43
C ARG A 8 6.40 -23.82 -8.61
N ILE A 9 5.70 -22.87 -8.02
CA ILE A 9 6.25 -21.82 -7.17
C ILE A 9 6.36 -22.34 -5.75
N SER A 10 7.51 -22.14 -5.09
CA SER A 10 7.67 -22.44 -3.67
C SER A 10 6.81 -21.48 -2.81
N GLU A 11 5.79 -22.01 -2.15
CA GLU A 11 4.91 -21.21 -1.29
C GLU A 11 5.66 -20.67 -0.06
N ILE A 12 6.67 -21.39 0.44
CA ILE A 12 7.52 -20.90 1.53
C ILE A 12 8.24 -19.62 1.10
N SER A 13 8.85 -19.61 -0.09
CA SER A 13 9.53 -18.41 -0.62
C SER A 13 8.55 -17.25 -0.82
N ARG A 14 7.32 -17.50 -1.32
CA ARG A 14 6.28 -16.47 -1.45
C ARG A 14 5.93 -15.85 -0.10
N PHE A 15 5.72 -16.68 0.93
CA PHE A 15 5.36 -16.18 2.26
C PHE A 15 6.54 -15.55 3.00
N LEU A 16 7.80 -15.92 2.71
CA LEU A 16 8.98 -15.18 3.19
C LEU A 16 9.05 -13.76 2.63
N ILE A 17 8.67 -13.56 1.35
CA ILE A 17 8.54 -12.23 0.77
C ILE A 17 7.48 -11.42 1.53
N LEU A 18 6.34 -12.03 1.88
CA LEU A 18 5.29 -11.37 2.68
C LEU A 18 5.77 -11.00 4.08
N VAL A 19 6.51 -11.89 4.76
CA VAL A 19 7.12 -11.62 6.08
C VAL A 19 8.12 -10.47 5.98
N GLY A 20 8.96 -10.43 4.95
CA GLY A 20 9.81 -9.27 4.65
C GLY A 20 9.01 -7.98 4.49
N GLY A 21 7.87 -8.05 3.79
CA GLY A 21 6.93 -6.95 3.65
C GLY A 21 6.34 -6.46 4.97
N VAL A 22 6.02 -7.37 5.91
CA VAL A 22 5.58 -7.02 7.27
C VAL A 22 6.68 -6.31 8.04
N CYS A 23 7.93 -6.78 7.94
CA CYS A 23 9.08 -6.11 8.56
C CYS A 23 9.28 -4.69 8.01
N ALA A 24 9.17 -4.49 6.69
CA ALA A 24 9.22 -3.17 6.08
C ALA A 24 8.06 -2.27 6.55
N SER A 25 6.84 -2.82 6.68
CA SER A 25 5.67 -2.10 7.19
C SER A 25 5.82 -1.70 8.66
N THR A 26 6.52 -2.52 9.45
CA THR A 26 6.88 -2.18 10.84
C THR A 26 7.88 -1.02 10.88
N CYS A 27 8.89 -1.00 10.00
CA CYS A 27 9.80 0.14 9.86
C CYS A 27 9.05 1.40 9.42
N MET A 28 8.10 1.30 8.49
CA MET A 28 7.27 2.43 8.09
C MET A 28 6.42 2.99 9.25
N SER A 29 6.00 2.15 10.18
CA SER A 29 5.17 2.60 11.32
C SER A 29 5.87 3.59 12.24
N THR A 30 7.20 3.69 12.19
CA THR A 30 7.98 4.69 12.94
C THR A 30 7.63 6.13 12.55
N PHE A 31 7.06 6.32 11.36
CA PHE A 31 6.46 7.58 10.91
C PHE A 31 5.43 8.16 11.91
N TYR A 32 4.60 7.29 12.48
CA TYR A 32 3.62 7.68 13.51
C TYR A 32 4.21 7.72 14.92
N GLY A 33 5.45 7.23 15.07
CA GLY A 33 6.13 7.13 16.36
C GLY A 33 6.65 8.45 16.93
N PHE A 34 6.73 9.52 16.11
CA PHE A 34 7.21 10.83 16.57
C PHE A 34 6.41 11.37 17.75
N ASN A 35 5.09 11.14 17.79
CA ASN A 35 4.22 11.57 18.88
C ASN A 35 4.61 10.98 20.24
N ILE A 36 5.32 9.86 20.26
CA ILE A 36 5.77 9.18 21.49
C ILE A 36 6.85 10.02 22.19
N ILE A 37 7.74 10.62 21.41
CA ILE A 37 8.90 11.40 21.91
C ILE A 37 8.67 12.91 21.91
N SER A 38 7.63 13.41 21.24
CA SER A 38 7.43 14.84 20.94
C SER A 38 7.38 15.72 22.19
N LYS A 39 6.72 15.23 23.27
CA LYS A 39 6.62 15.98 24.54
C LYS A 39 7.99 16.11 25.22
N ASN A 40 8.71 14.99 25.33
CA ASN A 40 10.01 14.97 25.99
C ASN A 40 11.05 15.76 25.17
N LEU A 41 10.91 15.75 23.84
CA LEU A 41 11.69 16.58 22.93
C LEU A 41 11.44 18.08 23.18
N ALA A 42 10.16 18.46 23.37
CA ALA A 42 9.79 19.83 23.69
C ALA A 42 10.33 20.26 25.05
N ASP A 43 10.22 19.42 26.06
CA ASP A 43 10.68 19.70 27.40
C ASP A 43 12.23 19.80 27.47
N MET A 44 12.96 18.93 26.73
CA MET A 44 14.42 18.92 26.70
C MET A 44 15.05 20.12 25.97
N PHE A 45 14.46 20.52 24.84
CA PHE A 45 15.01 21.60 24.00
C PHE A 45 14.24 22.92 24.13
N ASN A 46 13.32 23.04 25.11
CA ASN A 46 12.47 24.21 25.33
C ASN A 46 11.71 24.66 24.07
N LEU A 47 11.15 23.69 23.32
CA LEU A 47 10.45 23.94 22.09
C LEU A 47 9.01 24.40 22.34
N THR A 48 8.57 25.38 21.58
CA THR A 48 7.15 25.79 21.57
C THR A 48 6.30 24.82 20.77
N GLY A 49 4.98 24.88 20.92
CA GLY A 49 4.06 24.09 20.11
C GLY A 49 4.19 24.37 18.60
N ALA A 50 4.49 25.62 18.23
CA ALA A 50 4.76 26.02 16.85
C ALA A 50 6.06 25.39 16.31
N ASP A 51 7.09 25.28 17.15
CA ASP A 51 8.36 24.64 16.78
C ASP A 51 8.15 23.13 16.51
N LEU A 52 7.41 22.43 17.38
CA LEU A 52 7.05 21.03 17.18
C LEU A 52 6.26 20.83 15.89
N THR A 53 5.29 21.70 15.60
CA THR A 53 4.51 21.65 14.37
C THR A 53 5.39 21.90 13.15
N THR A 54 6.38 22.79 13.25
CA THR A 54 7.34 23.03 12.17
C THR A 54 8.21 21.79 11.92
N ILE A 55 8.72 21.16 12.97
CA ILE A 55 9.53 19.93 12.88
C ILE A 55 8.72 18.81 12.21
N THR A 56 7.51 18.56 12.69
CA THR A 56 6.66 17.49 12.16
C THR A 56 6.20 17.76 10.72
N THR A 57 5.77 18.98 10.42
CA THR A 57 5.32 19.33 9.07
C THR A 57 6.47 19.19 8.07
N THR A 58 7.67 19.71 8.40
CA THR A 58 8.86 19.56 7.56
C THR A 58 9.21 18.09 7.36
N GLY A 59 9.18 17.30 8.43
CA GLY A 59 9.45 15.87 8.36
C GLY A 59 8.47 15.13 7.45
N ILE A 60 7.18 15.41 7.58
CA ILE A 60 6.13 14.74 6.78
C ILE A 60 6.21 15.17 5.31
N VAL A 61 6.36 16.45 5.06
CA VAL A 61 6.45 17.03 3.70
C VAL A 61 7.60 16.41 2.94
N ILE A 62 8.81 16.38 3.52
CA ILE A 62 9.98 15.74 2.89
C ILE A 62 9.81 14.22 2.81
N GLY A 63 9.23 13.61 3.83
CA GLY A 63 8.92 12.17 3.85
C GLY A 63 8.02 11.72 2.69
N PHE A 64 7.19 12.60 2.15
CA PHE A 64 6.33 12.28 1.00
C PHE A 64 6.96 12.54 -0.36
N ILE A 65 8.20 13.03 -0.42
CA ILE A 65 8.96 13.12 -1.68
C ILE A 65 9.49 11.73 -2.07
N THR A 66 8.59 10.78 -2.26
CA THR A 66 8.93 9.37 -2.55
C THR A 66 9.03 9.06 -4.04
N PHE A 67 8.70 9.99 -4.92
CA PHE A 67 8.71 9.79 -6.35
C PHE A 67 10.06 9.29 -6.91
N PRO A 68 11.23 9.80 -6.47
CA PRO A 68 12.53 9.25 -6.89
C PRO A 68 12.71 7.77 -6.53
N PHE A 69 12.19 7.34 -5.38
CA PHE A 69 12.24 5.94 -4.96
C PHE A 69 11.30 5.05 -5.78
N GLY A 70 10.18 5.61 -6.28
CA GLY A 70 9.33 4.92 -7.25
C GLY A 70 10.03 4.70 -8.58
N MET A 71 10.77 5.70 -9.07
CA MET A 71 11.60 5.55 -10.27
C MET A 71 12.71 4.51 -10.04
N LEU A 72 13.35 4.54 -8.87
CA LEU A 72 14.38 3.58 -8.50
C LEU A 72 13.80 2.16 -8.45
N LEU A 73 12.59 1.98 -7.89
CA LEU A 73 11.89 0.70 -7.83
C LEU A 73 11.66 0.11 -9.23
N ASP A 74 11.13 0.91 -10.14
CA ASP A 74 10.80 0.45 -11.51
C ASP A 74 12.06 0.17 -12.33
N HIS A 75 13.19 0.84 -12.02
CA HIS A 75 14.42 0.74 -12.80
C HIS A 75 15.41 -0.33 -12.31
N ILE A 76 15.66 -0.43 -11.01
CA ILE A 76 16.65 -1.34 -10.42
C ILE A 76 16.10 -2.30 -9.35
N GLY A 77 14.83 -2.16 -8.98
CA GLY A 77 14.12 -3.12 -8.14
C GLY A 77 14.05 -2.78 -6.64
N PRO A 78 13.32 -3.61 -5.87
CA PRO A 78 12.94 -3.31 -4.49
C PRO A 78 14.09 -3.40 -3.49
N MET A 79 15.09 -4.23 -3.72
CA MET A 79 16.24 -4.41 -2.82
C MET A 79 16.96 -3.10 -2.55
N TRP A 80 17.27 -2.35 -3.60
CA TRP A 80 17.99 -1.07 -3.49
C TRP A 80 17.15 0.00 -2.82
N VAL A 81 15.84 0.02 -3.11
CA VAL A 81 14.91 0.94 -2.45
C VAL A 81 14.83 0.65 -0.95
N CYS A 82 14.70 -0.62 -0.55
CA CYS A 82 14.69 -1.03 0.86
C CYS A 82 16.03 -0.73 1.55
N MET A 83 17.16 -0.83 0.85
CA MET A 83 18.49 -0.50 1.40
C MET A 83 18.60 1.01 1.66
N CYS A 84 18.20 1.85 0.71
CA CYS A 84 18.15 3.31 0.91
C CYS A 84 17.18 3.68 2.04
N ALA A 85 16.00 3.04 2.08
CA ALA A 85 14.99 3.25 3.12
C ALA A 85 15.53 2.92 4.52
N CYS A 86 16.18 1.76 4.65
CA CYS A 86 16.79 1.32 5.91
C CYS A 86 17.87 2.30 6.38
N THR A 87 18.75 2.71 5.48
CA THR A 87 19.84 3.65 5.80
C THR A 87 19.30 5.00 6.26
N LEU A 88 18.34 5.57 5.53
CA LEU A 88 17.76 6.87 5.87
C LEU A 88 16.97 6.83 7.18
N ASN A 89 16.12 5.81 7.37
CA ASN A 89 15.29 5.68 8.56
C ASN A 89 16.16 5.46 9.81
N ALA A 90 17.14 4.53 9.74
CA ALA A 90 18.06 4.26 10.84
C ALA A 90 18.95 5.47 11.16
N LEU A 91 19.44 6.19 10.14
CA LEU A 91 20.23 7.41 10.33
C LEU A 91 19.42 8.48 11.06
N GLY A 92 18.17 8.74 10.64
CA GLY A 92 17.31 9.71 11.30
C GLY A 92 17.03 9.35 12.76
N ALA A 93 16.74 8.07 13.05
CA ALA A 93 16.55 7.58 14.41
C ALA A 93 17.82 7.71 15.28
N LEU A 94 18.99 7.38 14.70
CA LEU A 94 20.29 7.52 15.38
C LEU A 94 20.60 8.98 15.71
N LEU A 95 20.33 9.91 14.77
CA LEU A 95 20.54 11.34 15.01
C LEU A 95 19.67 11.87 16.15
N TYR A 96 18.42 11.42 16.26
CA TYR A 96 17.58 11.71 17.43
C TYR A 96 18.14 11.08 18.71
N ALA A 97 18.63 9.85 18.67
CA ALA A 97 19.27 9.20 19.82
C ALA A 97 20.47 10.00 20.34
N LEU A 98 21.33 10.47 19.43
CA LEU A 98 22.50 11.30 19.75
C LEU A 98 22.10 12.68 20.30
N ALA A 99 21.00 13.27 19.80
CA ALA A 99 20.47 14.53 20.34
C ALA A 99 19.94 14.35 21.77
N PHE A 100 19.16 13.31 22.03
CA PHE A 100 18.68 12.98 23.38
C PHE A 100 19.82 12.62 24.35
N ASN A 101 20.91 12.06 23.84
CA ASN A 101 22.11 11.77 24.65
C ASN A 101 23.00 13.00 24.89
N GLY A 102 22.64 14.17 24.32
CA GLY A 102 23.40 15.42 24.50
C GLY A 102 24.63 15.56 23.60
N ASN A 103 24.89 14.62 22.68
CA ASN A 103 26.03 14.69 21.75
C ASN A 103 25.83 15.74 20.65
N ILE A 104 24.57 16.05 20.32
CA ILE A 104 24.21 17.02 19.27
C ILE A 104 23.30 18.09 19.89
N LYS A 105 23.62 19.35 19.65
CA LYS A 105 22.76 20.46 20.06
C LYS A 105 21.47 20.48 19.23
N GLY A 106 20.32 20.35 19.91
CA GLY A 106 19.00 20.41 19.26
C GLY A 106 18.58 21.86 19.00
N SER A 107 18.47 22.22 17.73
CA SER A 107 17.73 23.40 17.28
C SER A 107 16.50 22.96 16.48
N VAL A 108 15.51 23.83 16.31
CA VAL A 108 14.31 23.54 15.52
C VAL A 108 14.69 23.03 14.11
N THR A 109 15.64 23.70 13.46
CA THR A 109 16.13 23.32 12.13
C THR A 109 16.81 21.94 12.14
N THR A 110 17.70 21.70 13.11
CA THR A 110 18.43 20.42 13.22
C THR A 110 17.46 19.26 13.43
N LEU A 111 16.52 19.42 14.36
CA LEU A 111 15.52 18.40 14.66
C LEU A 111 14.54 18.18 13.51
N ALA A 112 14.20 19.23 12.75
CA ALA A 112 13.39 19.13 11.52
C ALA A 112 14.12 18.33 10.43
N VAL A 113 15.43 18.51 10.27
CA VAL A 113 16.24 17.72 9.32
C VAL A 113 16.27 16.25 9.74
N PHE A 114 16.45 15.95 11.04
CA PHE A 114 16.43 14.56 11.52
C PHE A 114 15.08 13.89 11.27
N CYS A 115 13.98 14.62 11.53
CA CYS A 115 12.63 14.17 11.24
C CYS A 115 12.43 13.90 9.74
N ALA A 116 12.94 14.77 8.89
CA ALA A 116 12.84 14.66 7.44
C ALA A 116 13.58 13.41 6.90
N ILE A 117 14.81 13.18 7.35
CA ILE A 117 15.60 11.99 6.97
C ILE A 117 14.90 10.71 7.41
N MET A 118 14.43 10.65 8.66
CA MET A 118 13.73 9.49 9.21
C MET A 118 12.45 9.21 8.42
N ASN A 119 11.61 10.22 8.18
CA ASN A 119 10.34 10.05 7.51
C ASN A 119 10.48 9.71 6.01
N LEU A 120 11.51 10.23 5.35
CA LEU A 120 11.83 9.86 3.97
C LEU A 120 12.18 8.37 3.88
N GLY A 121 12.97 7.86 4.82
CA GLY A 121 13.25 6.43 4.93
C GLY A 121 12.00 5.60 5.22
N CYS A 122 11.12 6.05 6.15
CA CYS A 122 9.85 5.38 6.44
C CYS A 122 8.98 5.20 5.19
N SER A 123 8.72 6.26 4.46
CA SER A 123 7.86 6.25 3.28
C SER A 123 8.47 5.44 2.13
N SER A 124 9.80 5.44 2.02
CA SER A 124 10.53 4.66 1.01
C SER A 124 10.43 3.15 1.27
N PHE A 125 10.30 2.69 2.53
CA PHE A 125 10.01 1.29 2.84
C PHE A 125 8.65 0.85 2.26
N ASP A 126 7.63 1.69 2.34
CA ASP A 126 6.31 1.38 1.75
C ASP A 126 6.42 1.24 0.23
N THR A 127 7.12 2.16 -0.42
CA THR A 127 7.39 2.13 -1.86
C THR A 127 8.09 0.85 -2.29
N GLY A 128 9.18 0.48 -1.63
CA GLY A 128 10.00 -0.67 -1.99
C GLY A 128 9.33 -2.02 -1.71
N SER A 129 8.48 -2.10 -0.67
CA SER A 129 7.92 -3.37 -0.23
C SER A 129 6.58 -3.70 -0.86
N LEU A 130 5.59 -2.80 -0.79
CA LEU A 130 4.20 -3.13 -1.10
C LEU A 130 4.01 -3.61 -2.54
N MET A 131 4.57 -2.88 -3.51
CA MET A 131 4.38 -3.21 -4.93
C MET A 131 5.09 -4.49 -5.32
N ALA A 132 6.26 -4.77 -4.73
CA ALA A 132 7.02 -5.99 -4.95
C ALA A 132 6.29 -7.22 -4.38
N VAL A 133 5.80 -7.12 -3.13
CA VAL A 133 5.04 -8.22 -2.50
C VAL A 133 3.74 -8.49 -3.24
N LEU A 134 2.99 -7.45 -3.65
CA LEU A 134 1.77 -7.61 -4.46
C LEU A 134 2.03 -8.29 -5.80
N GLY A 135 3.21 -8.09 -6.40
CA GLY A 135 3.64 -8.80 -7.59
C GLY A 135 3.69 -10.31 -7.39
N SER A 136 4.15 -10.77 -6.21
CA SER A 136 4.26 -12.19 -5.89
C SER A 136 2.91 -12.86 -5.60
N PHE A 137 1.83 -12.09 -5.39
CA PHE A 137 0.48 -12.58 -5.06
C PHE A 137 -0.59 -11.98 -5.99
N PRO A 138 -0.51 -12.18 -7.31
CA PRO A 138 -1.44 -11.53 -8.25
C PRO A 138 -2.91 -11.94 -8.04
N LEU A 139 -3.18 -13.17 -7.58
CA LEU A 139 -4.53 -13.71 -7.35
C LEU A 139 -5.11 -13.35 -5.98
N THR A 140 -4.27 -12.99 -4.99
CA THR A 140 -4.68 -12.79 -3.59
C THR A 140 -4.13 -11.48 -3.02
N LYS A 141 -4.34 -10.38 -3.76
CA LYS A 141 -3.81 -9.04 -3.42
C LYS A 141 -4.39 -8.50 -2.09
N GLY A 142 -5.67 -8.73 -1.84
CA GLY A 142 -6.37 -8.25 -0.64
C GLY A 142 -5.78 -8.74 0.67
N PRO A 143 -5.64 -10.05 0.89
CA PRO A 143 -4.98 -10.60 2.06
C PRO A 143 -3.58 -10.02 2.31
N VAL A 144 -2.79 -9.85 1.26
CA VAL A 144 -1.44 -9.26 1.34
C VAL A 144 -1.49 -7.81 1.82
N VAL A 145 -2.33 -6.98 1.18
CA VAL A 145 -2.51 -5.57 1.58
C VAL A 145 -3.04 -5.47 3.00
N ALA A 146 -4.00 -6.33 3.36
CA ALA A 146 -4.55 -6.38 4.72
C ALA A 146 -3.44 -6.61 5.74
N ILE A 147 -2.62 -7.66 5.56
CA ILE A 147 -1.55 -7.99 6.50
C ILE A 147 -0.53 -6.87 6.58
N MET A 148 0.06 -6.44 5.47
CA MET A 148 1.12 -5.43 5.45
C MET A 148 0.63 -4.07 6.00
N LYS A 149 -0.47 -3.56 5.45
CA LYS A 149 -0.96 -2.22 5.81
C LYS A 149 -1.51 -2.15 7.23
N THR A 150 -2.04 -3.24 7.79
CA THR A 150 -2.47 -3.28 9.18
C THR A 150 -1.27 -3.08 10.13
N PHE A 151 -0.12 -3.66 9.82
CA PHE A 151 1.10 -3.45 10.61
C PHE A 151 1.59 -2.01 10.57
N THR A 152 1.48 -1.31 9.46
CA THR A 152 1.76 0.13 9.41
C THR A 152 0.89 0.93 10.40
N GLY A 153 -0.37 0.51 10.59
CA GLY A 153 -1.28 1.14 11.57
C GLY A 153 -0.98 0.76 13.02
N LEU A 154 -0.82 -0.55 13.28
CA LEU A 154 -0.61 -1.07 14.64
C LEU A 154 0.79 -0.77 15.20
N GLY A 155 1.79 -0.65 14.33
CA GLY A 155 3.19 -0.54 14.74
C GLY A 155 3.44 0.64 15.68
N ALA A 156 2.78 1.78 15.46
CA ALA A 156 2.91 2.93 16.38
C ALA A 156 2.42 2.61 17.80
N SER A 157 1.30 1.88 17.94
CA SER A 157 0.80 1.45 19.24
C SER A 157 1.72 0.42 19.89
N ILE A 158 2.28 -0.50 19.12
CA ILE A 158 3.27 -1.49 19.59
C ILE A 158 4.51 -0.75 20.11
N LEU A 159 5.06 0.18 19.34
CA LEU A 159 6.23 0.97 19.70
C LEU A 159 5.99 1.86 20.93
N ALA A 160 4.78 2.44 21.06
CA ALA A 160 4.39 3.22 22.24
C ALA A 160 4.36 2.37 23.51
N LEU A 161 3.84 1.14 23.44
CA LEU A 161 3.82 0.21 24.58
C LEU A 161 5.23 -0.28 24.95
N ILE A 162 6.08 -0.52 23.96
CA ILE A 162 7.50 -0.86 24.19
C ILE A 162 8.20 0.30 24.90
N ASN A 163 8.03 1.55 24.42
CA ASN A 163 8.59 2.73 25.08
C ASN A 163 8.08 2.84 26.54
N TYR A 164 6.76 2.78 26.71
CA TYR A 164 6.13 2.92 28.03
C TYR A 164 6.54 1.83 29.02
N SER A 165 6.81 0.61 28.55
CA SER A 165 7.14 -0.53 29.41
C SER A 165 8.63 -0.65 29.73
N PHE A 166 9.51 -0.41 28.77
CA PHE A 166 10.95 -0.68 28.92
C PHE A 166 11.81 0.59 28.97
N PHE A 167 11.37 1.71 28.39
CA PHE A 167 12.20 2.91 28.19
C PHE A 167 11.61 4.18 28.86
N ARG A 168 10.75 4.01 29.86
CA ARG A 168 10.02 5.11 30.50
C ARG A 168 10.92 6.26 30.98
N ASN A 169 12.15 5.95 31.39
CA ASN A 169 13.06 6.89 32.04
C ASN A 169 14.13 7.47 31.09
N SER A 170 14.22 7.01 29.85
CA SER A 170 15.27 7.44 28.93
C SER A 170 14.85 7.34 27.45
N ASP A 171 14.55 8.49 26.86
CA ASP A 171 14.23 8.56 25.43
C ASP A 171 15.45 8.31 24.55
N ALA A 172 16.66 8.61 25.03
CA ALA A 172 17.90 8.28 24.32
C ALA A 172 18.01 6.75 24.11
N HIS A 173 17.84 5.95 25.16
CA HIS A 173 17.88 4.48 25.06
C HIS A 173 16.76 3.94 24.16
N TYR A 174 15.56 4.56 24.21
CA TYR A 174 14.47 4.20 23.29
C TYR A 174 14.84 4.45 21.83
N MET A 175 15.44 5.59 21.52
CA MET A 175 15.84 5.90 20.14
C MET A 175 17.01 5.05 19.65
N PHE A 176 17.96 4.66 20.50
CA PHE A 176 18.99 3.65 20.18
C PHE A 176 18.36 2.28 19.90
N PHE A 177 17.40 1.85 20.73
CA PHE A 177 16.64 0.62 20.49
C PHE A 177 15.91 0.69 19.13
N MET A 178 15.24 1.82 18.85
CA MET A 178 14.55 2.04 17.57
C MET A 178 15.50 1.93 16.38
N THR A 179 16.70 2.51 16.47
CA THR A 179 17.74 2.39 15.44
C THR A 179 18.09 0.93 15.19
N GLY A 180 18.35 0.17 16.25
CA GLY A 180 18.65 -1.27 16.15
C GLY A 180 17.50 -2.08 15.56
N LEU A 181 16.26 -1.79 15.96
CA LEU A 181 15.06 -2.45 15.43
C LEU A 181 14.88 -2.18 13.94
N ILE A 182 15.04 -0.92 13.50
CA ILE A 182 14.95 -0.52 12.09
C ILE A 182 16.00 -1.24 11.24
N VAL A 183 17.25 -1.29 11.73
CA VAL A 183 18.34 -2.01 11.03
C VAL A 183 18.02 -3.50 10.92
N PHE A 184 17.61 -4.14 12.01
CA PHE A 184 17.29 -5.58 12.01
C PHE A 184 16.13 -5.90 11.05
N MET A 185 15.00 -5.21 11.18
CA MET A 185 13.83 -5.42 10.33
C MET A 185 14.10 -5.01 8.87
N GLY A 186 14.90 -3.95 8.68
CA GLY A 186 15.34 -3.50 7.36
C GLY A 186 16.21 -4.53 6.64
N ILE A 187 17.15 -5.19 7.33
CA ILE A 187 17.95 -6.28 6.76
C ILE A 187 17.05 -7.43 6.33
N VAL A 188 16.07 -7.84 7.15
CA VAL A 188 15.10 -8.87 6.79
C VAL A 188 14.33 -8.47 5.52
N ALA A 189 13.88 -7.22 5.44
CA ALA A 189 13.20 -6.70 4.25
C ALA A 189 14.12 -6.72 3.01
N ILE A 190 15.37 -6.27 3.12
CA ILE A 190 16.37 -6.26 2.03
C ILE A 190 16.65 -7.68 1.52
N VAL A 191 16.71 -8.67 2.40
CA VAL A 191 17.00 -10.07 2.02
C VAL A 191 15.82 -10.71 1.32
N PHE A 192 14.60 -10.54 1.82
CA PHE A 192 13.45 -11.30 1.34
C PHE A 192 12.63 -10.60 0.27
N ILE A 193 12.58 -9.25 0.24
CA ILE A 193 11.73 -8.56 -0.73
C ILE A 193 12.40 -8.56 -2.10
N ARG A 194 11.76 -9.25 -3.05
CA ARG A 194 12.17 -9.36 -4.45
C ARG A 194 10.95 -9.24 -5.35
N PHE A 195 11.15 -8.74 -6.56
CA PHE A 195 10.15 -8.91 -7.61
C PHE A 195 10.06 -10.38 -8.05
N PRO A 196 8.88 -10.86 -8.45
CA PRO A 196 8.75 -12.17 -9.05
C PRO A 196 9.55 -12.23 -10.37
N PRO A 197 10.03 -13.43 -10.77
CA PRO A 197 10.93 -13.60 -11.93
C PRO A 197 10.35 -13.08 -13.26
N TYR A 198 9.03 -13.05 -13.42
CA TYR A 198 8.37 -12.54 -14.62
C TYR A 198 8.42 -11.02 -14.75
N HIS A 199 8.66 -10.30 -13.65
CA HIS A 199 8.76 -8.85 -13.68
C HIS A 199 10.10 -8.41 -14.26
N ILE A 200 10.07 -7.73 -15.41
CA ILE A 200 11.26 -7.23 -16.09
C ILE A 200 11.43 -5.75 -15.75
N LEU A 201 12.54 -5.41 -15.11
CA LEU A 201 12.88 -4.05 -14.74
C LEU A 201 13.19 -3.21 -15.98
N ASP A 202 12.91 -1.91 -15.94
CA ASP A 202 13.21 -1.00 -17.04
C ASP A 202 14.70 -0.99 -17.40
N GLY A 203 15.59 -1.08 -16.40
CA GLY A 203 17.03 -1.18 -16.60
C GLY A 203 17.51 -2.51 -17.20
N GLU A 204 16.71 -3.57 -17.12
CA GLU A 204 17.02 -4.89 -17.69
C GLU A 204 16.52 -5.03 -19.13
N LYS A 205 15.47 -4.32 -19.54
CA LYS A 205 14.84 -4.44 -20.87
C LYS A 205 15.83 -4.30 -22.03
N THR A 206 16.86 -3.45 -21.86
CA THR A 206 17.90 -3.21 -22.87
C THR A 206 19.10 -4.14 -22.75
N ARG A 207 19.30 -4.77 -21.59
CA ARG A 207 20.50 -5.58 -21.30
C ARG A 207 20.26 -7.08 -21.44
N VAL A 208 19.02 -7.53 -21.22
CA VAL A 208 18.67 -8.95 -21.23
C VAL A 208 18.21 -9.38 -22.61
N PRO A 209 18.75 -10.49 -23.19
CA PRO A 209 18.32 -11.00 -24.49
C PRO A 209 16.81 -11.29 -24.54
N GLN A 210 16.18 -11.09 -25.70
CA GLN A 210 14.73 -11.29 -25.89
C GLN A 210 14.26 -12.70 -25.52
N GLN A 211 15.07 -13.72 -25.79
CA GLN A 211 14.77 -15.12 -25.44
C GLN A 211 14.65 -15.33 -23.93
N VAL A 212 15.53 -14.68 -23.13
CA VAL A 212 15.47 -14.75 -21.68
C VAL A 212 14.24 -13.98 -21.15
N GLN A 213 13.92 -12.86 -21.78
CA GLN A 213 12.70 -12.11 -21.44
C GLN A 213 11.44 -12.94 -21.72
N ALA A 214 11.36 -13.61 -22.85
CA ALA A 214 10.26 -14.51 -23.21
C ALA A 214 10.13 -15.65 -22.19
N ARG A 215 11.25 -16.30 -21.83
CA ARG A 215 11.27 -17.36 -20.80
C ARG A 215 10.80 -16.85 -19.43
N ARG A 216 11.21 -15.65 -19.01
CA ARG A 216 10.71 -15.03 -17.77
C ARG A 216 9.21 -14.77 -17.80
N ARG A 217 8.65 -14.36 -18.93
CA ARG A 217 7.19 -14.17 -19.08
C ARG A 217 6.41 -15.47 -18.95
N LEU A 218 6.95 -16.61 -19.36
CA LEU A 218 6.31 -17.91 -19.14
C LEU A 218 6.13 -18.23 -17.64
N THR A 219 7.00 -17.72 -16.77
CA THR A 219 6.81 -17.90 -15.31
C THR A 219 5.62 -17.13 -14.77
N GLU A 220 5.13 -16.08 -15.46
CA GLU A 220 3.94 -15.31 -15.07
C GLU A 220 2.71 -16.21 -14.99
N ARG A 221 2.60 -17.15 -15.92
CA ARG A 221 1.50 -18.12 -15.94
C ARG A 221 1.43 -18.94 -14.65
N ALA A 222 2.56 -19.39 -14.11
CA ALA A 222 2.58 -20.12 -12.85
C ALA A 222 2.07 -19.27 -11.67
N TYR A 223 2.39 -17.95 -11.66
CA TYR A 223 1.89 -17.04 -10.63
C TYR A 223 0.38 -16.75 -10.77
N LEU A 224 -0.18 -16.85 -11.98
CA LEU A 224 -1.59 -16.61 -12.27
C LEU A 224 -2.46 -17.86 -12.11
N THR A 225 -1.87 -19.07 -12.14
CA THR A 225 -2.61 -20.33 -12.01
C THR A 225 -2.48 -20.96 -10.63
N GLN A 226 -1.32 -20.82 -9.96
CA GLN A 226 -1.08 -21.42 -8.65
C GLN A 226 -1.64 -20.53 -7.53
N TYR A 227 -2.78 -20.97 -6.94
CA TYR A 227 -3.35 -20.31 -5.76
C TYR A 227 -2.49 -20.58 -4.51
N PRO A 228 -2.11 -19.53 -3.75
CA PRO A 228 -1.41 -19.74 -2.50
C PRO A 228 -2.32 -20.40 -1.46
N PRO A 229 -1.78 -21.25 -0.55
CA PRO A 229 -2.57 -21.93 0.48
C PRO A 229 -3.20 -20.92 1.44
N MET A 230 -4.52 -20.89 1.48
CA MET A 230 -5.29 -19.92 2.28
C MET A 230 -5.13 -20.11 3.78
N THR A 231 -4.78 -21.32 4.24
CA THR A 231 -4.50 -21.62 5.65
C THR A 231 -3.42 -20.70 6.23
N ARG A 232 -2.40 -20.35 5.44
CA ARG A 232 -1.33 -19.42 5.84
C ARG A 232 -1.85 -18.00 6.05
N PHE A 233 -2.77 -17.53 5.20
CA PHE A 233 -3.42 -16.24 5.37
C PHE A 233 -4.37 -16.24 6.56
N TYR A 234 -5.14 -17.31 6.80
CA TYR A 234 -6.00 -17.41 7.97
C TYR A 234 -5.21 -17.37 9.27
N LEU A 235 -4.03 -18.01 9.31
CA LEU A 235 -3.11 -17.90 10.44
C LEU A 235 -2.69 -16.43 10.65
N GLY A 236 -2.27 -15.74 9.59
CA GLY A 236 -1.90 -14.32 9.65
C GLY A 236 -3.04 -13.43 10.15
N PHE A 237 -4.26 -13.63 9.64
CA PHE A 237 -5.44 -12.89 10.09
C PHE A 237 -5.78 -13.17 11.56
N GLY A 238 -5.70 -14.43 11.99
CA GLY A 238 -5.92 -14.81 13.39
C GLY A 238 -4.94 -14.08 14.34
N ILE A 239 -3.67 -14.02 13.97
CA ILE A 239 -2.64 -13.30 14.74
C ILE A 239 -2.94 -11.79 14.75
N ILE A 240 -3.31 -11.20 13.60
CA ILE A 240 -3.62 -9.76 13.51
C ILE A 240 -4.84 -9.41 14.34
N VAL A 241 -5.92 -10.19 14.26
CA VAL A 241 -7.13 -9.96 15.06
C VAL A 241 -6.80 -10.06 16.55
N SER A 242 -6.01 -11.07 16.95
CA SER A 242 -5.53 -11.21 18.34
C SER A 242 -4.71 -10.00 18.79
N LEU A 243 -3.82 -9.48 17.93
CA LEU A 243 -3.06 -8.26 18.19
C LEU A 243 -3.97 -7.04 18.37
N VAL A 244 -4.95 -6.85 17.48
CA VAL A 244 -5.90 -5.72 17.55
C VAL A 244 -6.67 -5.75 18.86
N VAL A 245 -7.23 -6.90 19.23
CA VAL A 245 -7.98 -7.09 20.48
C VAL A 245 -7.08 -6.86 21.70
N TYR A 246 -5.89 -7.46 21.68
CA TYR A 246 -4.95 -7.37 22.80
C TYR A 246 -4.39 -5.96 23.00
N LEU A 247 -4.01 -5.27 21.92
CA LEU A 247 -3.56 -3.87 21.97
C LEU A 247 -4.65 -2.93 22.47
N THR A 248 -5.89 -3.16 22.05
CA THR A 248 -7.04 -2.39 22.53
C THR A 248 -7.25 -2.60 24.02
N ALA A 249 -7.32 -3.86 24.47
CA ALA A 249 -7.48 -4.20 25.90
C ALA A 249 -6.36 -3.64 26.75
N GLN A 250 -5.11 -3.72 26.28
CA GLN A 250 -3.94 -3.18 26.98
C GLN A 250 -3.99 -1.66 27.08
N SER A 251 -4.44 -0.96 26.04
CA SER A 251 -4.58 0.50 26.05
C SER A 251 -5.63 0.96 27.07
N PHE A 252 -6.75 0.25 27.19
CA PHE A 252 -7.75 0.48 28.23
C PHE A 252 -7.22 0.15 29.63
N SER A 253 -6.48 -0.94 29.77
CA SER A 253 -5.85 -1.33 31.04
C SER A 253 -4.89 -0.27 31.54
N VAL A 254 -4.03 0.26 30.67
CA VAL A 254 -3.10 1.36 30.99
C VAL A 254 -3.86 2.64 31.38
N ALA A 255 -4.97 2.94 30.70
CA ALA A 255 -5.75 4.16 30.95
C ALA A 255 -6.50 4.11 32.29
N TYR A 256 -7.08 2.97 32.66
CA TYR A 256 -8.04 2.86 33.76
C TYR A 256 -7.56 2.00 34.94
N ALA A 257 -6.78 0.94 34.70
CA ALA A 257 -6.46 -0.06 35.72
C ALA A 257 -5.10 0.17 36.43
N ASN A 258 -4.21 1.03 35.91
CA ASN A 258 -2.85 1.29 36.43
C ASN A 258 -2.10 -0.03 36.75
N PRO A 259 -1.79 -0.88 35.76
CA PRO A 259 -1.18 -2.18 35.98
C PRO A 259 0.19 -2.05 36.64
N SER A 260 0.59 -3.03 37.46
CA SER A 260 1.93 -3.12 38.04
C SER A 260 3.01 -3.17 36.95
N ASP A 261 4.23 -2.79 37.29
CA ASP A 261 5.36 -2.77 36.35
C ASP A 261 5.62 -4.15 35.75
N SER A 262 5.52 -5.22 36.55
CA SER A 262 5.69 -6.60 36.08
C SER A 262 4.57 -7.00 35.14
N ALA A 263 3.32 -6.68 35.44
CA ALA A 263 2.19 -6.98 34.55
C ALA A 263 2.31 -6.22 33.22
N ARG A 264 2.75 -4.96 33.26
CA ARG A 264 2.96 -4.13 32.07
C ARG A 264 4.06 -4.69 31.16
N MET A 265 5.20 -5.09 31.73
CA MET A 265 6.30 -5.73 30.97
C MET A 265 5.84 -7.06 30.39
N GLY A 266 5.18 -7.92 31.17
CA GLY A 266 4.66 -9.21 30.70
C GLY A 266 3.69 -9.05 29.53
N ASN A 267 2.76 -8.10 29.62
CA ASN A 267 1.82 -7.79 28.55
C ASN A 267 2.52 -7.32 27.25
N THR A 268 3.57 -6.50 27.37
CA THR A 268 4.33 -6.03 26.21
C THR A 268 5.15 -7.14 25.59
N VAL A 269 5.72 -8.05 26.38
CA VAL A 269 6.38 -9.25 25.87
C VAL A 269 5.41 -10.13 25.08
N ALA A 270 4.17 -10.31 25.58
CA ALA A 270 3.13 -11.06 24.85
C ALA A 270 2.82 -10.44 23.48
N ILE A 271 2.78 -9.10 23.37
CA ILE A 271 2.61 -8.40 22.07
C ILE A 271 3.80 -8.70 21.14
N ILE A 272 5.04 -8.62 21.65
CA ILE A 272 6.23 -8.93 20.84
C ILE A 272 6.19 -10.37 20.33
N VAL A 273 5.81 -11.32 21.17
CA VAL A 273 5.66 -12.74 20.78
C VAL A 273 4.60 -12.89 19.70
N LEU A 274 3.44 -12.21 19.83
CA LEU A 274 2.39 -12.22 18.80
C LEU A 274 2.88 -11.62 17.46
N VAL A 275 3.66 -10.55 17.50
CA VAL A 275 4.25 -9.97 16.28
C VAL A 275 5.23 -10.94 15.63
N LEU A 276 6.12 -11.56 16.40
CA LEU A 276 7.08 -12.53 15.89
C LEU A 276 6.41 -13.80 15.35
N SER A 277 5.26 -14.19 15.91
CA SER A 277 4.50 -15.37 15.45
C SER A 277 3.98 -15.24 14.01
N LEU A 278 3.96 -14.04 13.42
CA LEU A 278 3.67 -13.88 11.99
C LEU A 278 4.69 -14.57 11.08
N GLY A 279 5.93 -14.74 11.54
CA GLY A 279 6.92 -15.55 10.83
C GLY A 279 6.48 -17.00 10.60
N LEU A 280 5.54 -17.51 11.41
CA LEU A 280 4.97 -18.86 11.25
C LEU A 280 4.19 -19.03 9.94
N MET A 281 3.73 -17.93 9.31
CA MET A 281 3.12 -18.00 7.97
C MET A 281 4.08 -18.59 6.91
N ALA A 282 5.38 -18.36 7.07
CA ALA A 282 6.40 -18.90 6.17
C ALA A 282 7.00 -20.22 6.66
N ALA A 283 6.57 -20.74 7.82
CA ALA A 283 7.12 -21.95 8.37
C ALA A 283 6.77 -23.20 7.52
N PRO A 284 7.67 -24.19 7.42
CA PRO A 284 7.47 -25.40 6.65
C PRO A 284 6.62 -26.44 7.42
N PHE A 285 5.44 -26.05 7.88
CA PHE A 285 4.52 -26.98 8.56
C PHE A 285 3.58 -27.65 7.56
N PRO A 286 3.43 -29.00 7.59
CA PRO A 286 2.57 -29.72 6.65
C PRO A 286 1.11 -29.26 6.67
N PHE A 287 0.57 -28.91 7.86
CA PHE A 287 -0.81 -28.46 8.01
C PHE A 287 -1.10 -27.08 7.40
N LEU A 288 -0.05 -26.29 7.10
CA LEU A 288 -0.20 -25.00 6.42
C LEU A 288 -0.29 -25.13 4.89
N GLY A 289 -0.08 -26.33 4.33
CA GLY A 289 -0.13 -26.57 2.90
C GLY A 289 1.11 -26.04 2.13
N GLY A 290 1.21 -26.43 0.86
CA GLY A 290 2.31 -26.01 -0.02
C GLY A 290 3.63 -26.74 0.20
N MET A 291 3.60 -27.93 0.82
CA MET A 291 4.75 -28.80 1.05
C MET A 291 4.71 -30.09 0.23
N ASP A 292 4.23 -30.04 -1.01
CA ASP A 292 4.32 -31.22 -1.87
C ASP A 292 5.80 -31.55 -2.11
N LYS A 293 6.19 -32.79 -1.76
CA LYS A 293 7.57 -33.29 -1.82
C LYS A 293 8.19 -33.23 -3.22
N GLU A 294 7.39 -33.00 -4.26
CA GLU A 294 7.84 -32.82 -5.64
C GLU A 294 8.17 -31.37 -6.02
N ALA A 295 7.83 -30.39 -5.18
CA ALA A 295 8.15 -28.97 -5.43
C ALA A 295 9.65 -28.64 -5.19
N SER A 296 10.50 -29.60 -4.90
CA SER A 296 11.95 -29.40 -4.68
C SER A 296 12.80 -29.48 -5.95
N LYS A 297 12.21 -29.38 -7.14
CA LYS A 297 12.95 -28.87 -8.30
C LYS A 297 12.95 -27.34 -8.17
N GLU A 298 13.85 -26.92 -7.33
CA GLU A 298 14.24 -25.53 -7.12
C GLU A 298 14.32 -24.82 -8.47
N TYR A 299 13.60 -23.71 -8.61
CA TYR A 299 13.91 -22.76 -9.68
C TYR A 299 15.41 -22.52 -9.59
N PRO A 300 16.18 -22.65 -10.68
CA PRO A 300 17.55 -22.23 -10.63
C PRO A 300 17.53 -20.78 -10.15
N ASN A 301 18.12 -20.55 -8.96
CA ASN A 301 18.36 -19.22 -8.46
C ASN A 301 19.09 -18.47 -9.56
N TYR A 302 18.35 -17.68 -10.34
CA TYR A 302 19.01 -16.76 -11.24
C TYR A 302 19.67 -15.72 -10.35
N PRO A 303 21.02 -15.67 -10.33
CA PRO A 303 21.72 -14.61 -9.64
C PRO A 303 21.18 -13.30 -10.22
N GLN A 304 20.72 -12.40 -9.39
CA GLN A 304 20.38 -11.03 -9.78
C GLN A 304 21.61 -10.29 -10.36
N ASP A 305 22.80 -10.89 -10.23
CA ASP A 305 24.10 -10.34 -10.59
C ASP A 305 24.79 -11.09 -11.73
N ALA A 306 24.07 -11.87 -12.55
CA ALA A 306 24.66 -12.44 -13.74
C ALA A 306 24.87 -11.39 -14.85
N GLY A 307 25.60 -10.34 -14.50
CA GLY A 307 26.51 -9.73 -15.41
C GLY A 307 27.71 -10.68 -15.52
N ILE A 308 27.93 -11.21 -16.73
CA ILE A 308 29.12 -11.89 -17.19
C ILE A 308 29.30 -13.35 -16.71
N GLY A 309 28.99 -14.28 -17.60
CA GLY A 309 29.74 -15.48 -17.84
C GLY A 309 29.52 -16.64 -16.88
N PHE A 310 28.65 -17.56 -17.27
CA PHE A 310 28.90 -19.01 -17.24
C PHE A 310 27.93 -19.70 -18.21
N GLU A 311 28.41 -19.95 -19.40
CA GLU A 311 27.81 -20.90 -20.32
C GLU A 311 27.99 -22.31 -19.78
N ASN A 312 26.92 -22.93 -19.29
CA ASN A 312 26.93 -24.38 -19.06
C ASN A 312 26.92 -25.10 -20.42
N GLU A 313 27.77 -26.13 -20.58
CA GLU A 313 27.89 -26.90 -21.82
C GLU A 313 26.58 -27.55 -22.31
N SER A 314 25.57 -27.71 -21.44
CA SER A 314 24.25 -28.19 -21.78
C SER A 314 23.41 -27.15 -22.58
N ASP A 315 23.66 -25.84 -22.37
CA ASP A 315 22.98 -24.79 -23.11
C ASP A 315 23.54 -24.59 -24.53
N LYS A 316 24.80 -24.97 -24.75
CA LYS A 316 25.43 -24.98 -26.10
C LYS A 316 24.78 -25.96 -27.07
N ARG A 317 24.15 -27.03 -26.60
CA ARG A 317 23.42 -27.99 -27.47
C ARG A 317 22.07 -27.51 -27.92
N LEU A 318 21.44 -26.56 -27.18
CA LEU A 318 20.16 -25.95 -27.54
C LEU A 318 20.31 -24.70 -28.43
N LEU A 319 21.57 -24.21 -28.60
CA LEU A 319 21.89 -22.99 -29.39
C LEU A 319 22.49 -23.28 -30.76
N LYS A 320 22.43 -24.53 -31.27
CA LYS A 320 22.76 -24.75 -32.66
C LYS A 320 21.63 -24.16 -33.51
N PRO A 321 21.91 -23.18 -34.39
CA PRO A 321 20.92 -22.66 -35.31
C PRO A 321 20.51 -23.77 -36.24
N ALA A 322 19.23 -24.14 -36.24
CA ALA A 322 18.63 -24.79 -37.39
C ALA A 322 18.66 -23.73 -38.51
N ALA A 323 19.59 -23.92 -39.42
CA ALA A 323 19.67 -23.11 -40.60
C ALA A 323 18.39 -23.29 -41.42
N ASP A 324 17.89 -22.18 -41.91
CA ASP A 324 16.89 -22.02 -42.95
C ASP A 324 15.54 -22.72 -42.75
N ASN A 325 14.57 -21.99 -42.17
CA ASN A 325 13.15 -21.97 -42.64
C ASN A 325 12.24 -21.10 -41.74
N THR A 326 12.74 -20.06 -41.06
CA THR A 326 11.92 -19.24 -40.10
C THR A 326 11.54 -17.85 -40.61
N THR A 327 11.81 -17.52 -41.89
CA THR A 327 11.52 -16.16 -42.41
C THR A 327 10.05 -15.93 -42.80
N GLN A 328 9.20 -16.96 -42.76
CA GLN A 328 7.78 -16.80 -43.12
C GLN A 328 6.80 -16.85 -41.93
N ALA A 329 7.22 -17.32 -40.74
CA ALA A 329 6.35 -17.40 -39.56
C ALA A 329 6.36 -16.14 -38.70
N GLU A 330 7.41 -15.31 -38.78
CA GLU A 330 7.50 -14.07 -37.96
C GLU A 330 6.63 -12.93 -38.49
N ASN A 331 6.24 -12.92 -39.75
CA ASN A 331 5.41 -11.85 -40.34
C ASN A 331 3.90 -12.01 -40.05
N THR A 332 3.46 -13.17 -39.57
CA THR A 332 2.02 -13.41 -39.31
C THR A 332 1.60 -13.18 -37.85
N LEU A 333 2.53 -13.11 -36.93
CA LEU A 333 2.25 -12.86 -35.49
C LEU A 333 2.45 -11.39 -35.08
N GLY A 334 3.01 -10.56 -35.93
CA GLY A 334 3.26 -9.15 -35.70
C GLY A 334 2.09 -8.21 -35.99
N GLU A 335 1.07 -8.67 -36.71
CA GLU A 335 0.03 -7.79 -37.27
C GLU A 335 -1.31 -7.81 -36.52
N PHE A 336 -1.41 -8.51 -35.39
CA PHE A 336 -2.67 -8.64 -34.62
C PHE A 336 -2.73 -7.85 -33.32
N CYS A 337 -1.87 -6.88 -33.15
CA CYS A 337 -1.97 -5.94 -32.01
C CYS A 337 -1.82 -4.50 -32.48
N ILE A 338 -2.92 -3.74 -32.34
CA ILE A 338 -2.99 -2.28 -32.23
C ILE A 338 -3.10 -1.53 -33.57
N GLU A 339 -4.31 -1.27 -34.00
CA GLU A 339 -4.67 0.00 -34.62
C GLU A 339 -5.49 0.81 -33.63
N ASP A 340 -4.85 1.85 -33.05
CA ASP A 340 -5.54 2.95 -32.39
C ASP A 340 -6.16 3.84 -33.47
N ASP A 341 -7.50 3.88 -33.51
CA ASP A 341 -8.28 4.86 -34.26
C ASP A 341 -8.00 6.27 -33.75
N HIS A 342 -7.27 7.05 -34.51
CA HIS A 342 -7.44 8.50 -34.68
C HIS A 342 -6.60 8.94 -35.85
N ASP A 343 -7.26 8.98 -37.05
CA ASP A 343 -7.14 10.10 -37.99
C ASP A 343 -8.18 9.92 -39.11
N GLU A 344 -9.15 10.80 -39.13
CA GLU A 344 -9.95 11.11 -40.33
C GLU A 344 -9.04 11.76 -41.36
N ASP A 345 -8.90 11.11 -42.48
CA ASP A 345 -8.71 11.62 -43.84
C ASP A 345 -7.85 10.66 -44.65
N ASN A 346 -8.49 9.68 -45.30
CA ASN A 346 -8.15 9.32 -46.68
C ASN A 346 -9.21 8.39 -47.31
N LYS A 347 -10.14 9.00 -48.00
CA LYS A 347 -10.99 8.32 -48.98
C LYS A 347 -10.16 8.09 -50.24
N ASN A 348 -9.99 6.85 -50.62
CA ASN A 348 -9.81 6.29 -51.96
C ASN A 348 -8.70 5.24 -52.04
N ALA A 349 -9.08 3.97 -51.83
CA ALA A 349 -8.52 2.84 -52.58
C ALA A 349 -9.32 1.55 -52.25
N ARG A 350 -10.47 1.38 -52.90
CA ARG A 350 -11.13 0.07 -53.01
C ARG A 350 -10.30 -0.83 -53.91
N ARG A 351 -9.56 -1.79 -53.37
CA ARG A 351 -9.12 -2.98 -54.08
C ARG A 351 -10.16 -4.09 -53.92
N LYS A 352 -10.71 -4.55 -55.07
CA LYS A 352 -11.56 -5.72 -55.17
C LYS A 352 -10.76 -6.96 -54.77
N VAL A 353 -11.25 -7.73 -53.81
CA VAL A 353 -10.76 -9.07 -53.44
C VAL A 353 -11.51 -10.07 -54.36
N ASP A 354 -10.75 -10.89 -55.05
CA ASP A 354 -11.21 -11.93 -55.96
C ASP A 354 -11.78 -13.13 -55.16
N PRO A 355 -12.93 -13.71 -55.56
CA PRO A 355 -13.58 -14.80 -54.80
C PRO A 355 -12.92 -16.18 -54.91
N SER A 356 -11.78 -16.30 -55.58
CA SER A 356 -11.14 -17.61 -55.85
C SER A 356 -10.21 -18.14 -54.77
N ASP A 357 -9.90 -17.35 -53.70
CA ASP A 357 -8.96 -17.76 -52.62
C ASP A 357 -9.63 -18.42 -51.40
N LYS A 358 -10.88 -18.87 -51.51
CA LYS A 358 -11.62 -19.52 -50.40
C LYS A 358 -11.47 -21.05 -50.29
N ALA A 359 -10.50 -21.63 -50.92
CA ALA A 359 -10.33 -23.09 -50.88
C ALA A 359 -8.87 -23.44 -50.56
N LEU A 360 -8.45 -23.37 -49.29
CA LEU A 360 -7.36 -24.19 -48.75
C LEU A 360 -7.00 -23.78 -47.29
N VAL A 361 -7.89 -24.02 -46.33
CA VAL A 361 -7.48 -24.23 -44.95
C VAL A 361 -8.44 -25.26 -44.33
N HIS A 362 -8.30 -26.51 -44.70
CA HIS A 362 -8.74 -27.66 -43.90
C HIS A 362 -7.48 -28.46 -43.57
N GLY A 363 -6.56 -27.85 -42.88
CA GLY A 363 -5.53 -28.54 -42.12
C GLY A 363 -6.18 -29.03 -40.80
N ARG A 364 -6.26 -30.35 -40.62
CA ARG A 364 -6.64 -31.00 -39.37
C ARG A 364 -5.61 -30.53 -38.34
N MET A 365 -6.02 -29.64 -37.42
CA MET A 365 -5.18 -29.25 -36.29
C MET A 365 -4.92 -30.49 -35.44
N ASP A 366 -3.65 -30.73 -35.11
CA ASP A 366 -3.25 -31.82 -34.24
C ASP A 366 -3.80 -31.59 -32.84
N SER A 367 -4.06 -32.69 -32.10
CA SER A 367 -4.64 -32.63 -30.75
C SER A 367 -3.80 -31.80 -29.76
N GLU A 368 -2.51 -31.67 -30.01
CA GLU A 368 -1.60 -30.83 -29.22
C GLU A 368 -1.81 -29.33 -29.45
N ASP A 369 -2.09 -28.92 -30.71
CA ASP A 369 -2.39 -27.53 -31.03
C ASP A 369 -3.74 -27.09 -30.45
N VAL A 370 -4.73 -27.97 -30.43
CA VAL A 370 -6.04 -27.72 -29.79
C VAL A 370 -5.91 -27.58 -28.26
N VAL A 371 -5.06 -28.39 -27.63
CA VAL A 371 -4.77 -28.29 -26.19
C VAL A 371 -4.01 -26.98 -25.88
N MET A 372 -3.06 -26.60 -26.75
CA MET A 372 -2.32 -25.32 -26.60
C MET A 372 -3.26 -24.12 -26.73
N LEU A 373 -4.16 -24.10 -27.70
CA LEU A 373 -5.16 -23.05 -27.90
C LEU A 373 -6.17 -22.98 -26.74
N LYS A 374 -6.64 -24.12 -26.23
CA LYS A 374 -7.49 -24.17 -25.03
C LYS A 374 -6.79 -23.60 -23.81
N ASP A 375 -5.54 -23.89 -23.66
CA ASP A 375 -4.72 -23.48 -22.54
C ASP A 375 -4.33 -21.99 -22.61
N GLU A 376 -4.08 -21.46 -23.81
CA GLU A 376 -3.92 -20.02 -24.06
C GLU A 376 -5.22 -19.24 -23.83
N SER A 377 -6.35 -19.78 -24.29
CA SER A 377 -7.68 -19.22 -24.06
C SER A 377 -8.03 -19.15 -22.57
N TYR A 378 -7.76 -20.23 -21.83
CA TYR A 378 -7.99 -20.25 -20.37
C TYR A 378 -7.10 -19.25 -19.64
N THR A 379 -5.86 -19.10 -20.08
CA THR A 379 -4.91 -18.14 -19.53
C THR A 379 -5.30 -16.70 -19.85
N GLN A 380 -5.76 -16.42 -21.09
CA GLN A 380 -6.31 -15.11 -21.47
C GLN A 380 -7.60 -14.81 -20.71
N MET A 381 -8.46 -15.79 -20.46
CA MET A 381 -9.69 -15.66 -19.68
C MET A 381 -9.40 -15.31 -18.22
N MET A 382 -8.42 -15.96 -17.59
CA MET A 382 -7.95 -15.61 -16.25
C MET A 382 -7.28 -14.23 -16.21
N LEU A 383 -6.56 -13.85 -17.25
CA LEU A 383 -5.97 -12.52 -17.42
C LEU A 383 -7.04 -11.44 -17.64
N SER A 384 -8.13 -11.74 -18.35
CA SER A 384 -9.18 -10.76 -18.70
C SER A 384 -9.87 -10.15 -17.49
N ASP A 385 -10.04 -10.91 -16.40
CA ASP A 385 -10.63 -10.42 -15.16
C ASP A 385 -9.70 -9.49 -14.36
N HIS A 386 -8.41 -9.48 -14.67
CA HIS A 386 -7.37 -8.74 -13.95
C HIS A 386 -6.66 -7.70 -14.84
N HIS A 387 -7.16 -7.46 -16.07
CA HIS A 387 -6.54 -6.50 -16.97
C HIS A 387 -6.63 -5.06 -16.42
N PRO A 388 -5.47 -4.40 -16.25
CA PRO A 388 -5.45 -2.98 -15.95
C PRO A 388 -6.12 -2.18 -17.07
N GLN A 389 -6.78 -1.08 -16.69
CA GLN A 389 -7.47 -0.21 -17.66
C GLN A 389 -6.49 0.45 -18.63
N TYR A 390 -5.29 0.83 -18.15
CA TYR A 390 -4.30 1.57 -18.89
C TYR A 390 -2.99 0.80 -19.01
N HIS A 391 -2.55 0.57 -20.23
CA HIS A 391 -1.24 0.00 -20.56
C HIS A 391 -0.18 1.08 -20.87
N THR A 392 -0.50 2.33 -20.54
CA THR A 392 0.32 3.52 -20.77
C THR A 392 1.48 3.63 -19.77
N THR A 393 2.56 4.31 -20.20
CA THR A 393 3.63 4.71 -19.27
C THR A 393 3.14 5.80 -18.31
N PHE A 394 3.85 6.01 -17.20
CA PHE A 394 3.48 7.04 -16.22
C PHE A 394 3.26 8.43 -16.85
N TRP A 395 4.14 8.86 -17.72
CA TRP A 395 4.06 10.18 -18.36
C TRP A 395 2.84 10.34 -19.28
N GLN A 396 2.46 9.26 -19.97
CA GLN A 396 1.24 9.23 -20.76
C GLN A 396 -0.01 9.22 -19.87
N SER A 397 0.05 8.53 -18.74
CA SER A 397 -1.05 8.45 -17.77
C SER A 397 -1.39 9.79 -17.12
N LEU A 398 -0.45 10.74 -17.05
CA LEU A 398 -0.74 12.10 -16.56
C LEU A 398 -1.77 12.85 -17.42
N LYS A 399 -2.00 12.43 -18.68
CA LYS A 399 -3.06 12.96 -19.55
C LYS A 399 -4.43 12.38 -19.22
N GLN A 400 -4.51 11.29 -18.46
CA GLN A 400 -5.76 10.64 -18.10
C GLN A 400 -6.38 11.28 -16.84
N PRO A 401 -7.69 11.54 -16.81
CA PRO A 401 -8.34 12.13 -15.65
C PRO A 401 -8.31 11.22 -14.42
N ASP A 402 -8.25 9.92 -14.60
CA ASP A 402 -8.36 8.93 -13.52
C ASP A 402 -7.17 8.99 -12.54
N ILE A 403 -5.95 9.33 -13.02
CA ILE A 403 -4.79 9.52 -12.13
C ILE A 403 -4.98 10.74 -11.21
N TRP A 404 -5.58 11.81 -11.74
CA TRP A 404 -5.84 13.03 -10.96
C TRP A 404 -7.00 12.84 -9.98
N LEU A 405 -8.02 12.06 -10.35
CA LEU A 405 -9.09 11.67 -9.43
C LEU A 405 -8.55 10.82 -8.27
N CYS A 406 -7.61 9.90 -8.54
CA CYS A 406 -6.90 9.16 -7.50
C CYS A 406 -6.08 10.09 -6.60
N CYS A 407 -5.32 11.01 -7.19
CA CYS A 407 -4.50 11.97 -6.46
C CYS A 407 -5.37 12.91 -5.59
N TRP A 408 -6.51 13.39 -6.10
CA TRP A 408 -7.47 14.17 -5.33
C TRP A 408 -8.06 13.39 -4.16
N ASN A 409 -8.43 12.13 -4.41
CA ASN A 409 -8.96 11.27 -3.34
C ASN A 409 -7.92 11.03 -2.24
N THR A 410 -6.64 10.83 -2.59
CA THR A 410 -5.58 10.70 -1.58
C THR A 410 -5.31 12.00 -0.85
N LEU A 411 -5.34 13.16 -1.53
CA LEU A 411 -5.28 14.46 -0.89
C LEU A 411 -6.37 14.59 0.19
N ALA A 412 -7.60 14.27 -0.17
CA ALA A 412 -8.73 14.40 0.74
C ALA A 412 -8.66 13.39 1.89
N THR A 413 -8.50 12.09 1.58
CA THR A 413 -8.62 11.05 2.61
C THR A 413 -7.35 10.91 3.46
N TRP A 414 -6.17 10.85 2.85
CA TRP A 414 -4.92 10.78 3.63
C TRP A 414 -4.66 12.08 4.36
N GLY A 415 -4.86 13.23 3.66
CA GLY A 415 -4.64 14.55 4.24
C GLY A 415 -5.51 14.82 5.45
N CYS A 416 -6.83 14.69 5.30
CA CYS A 416 -7.75 14.96 6.41
C CYS A 416 -7.53 14.03 7.60
N GLY A 417 -7.36 12.72 7.35
CA GLY A 417 -7.09 11.76 8.43
C GLY A 417 -5.77 12.04 9.16
N MET A 418 -4.73 12.51 8.45
CA MET A 418 -3.49 12.94 9.10
C MET A 418 -3.70 14.19 9.96
N VAL A 419 -4.48 15.17 9.50
CA VAL A 419 -4.78 16.36 10.29
C VAL A 419 -5.45 15.97 11.62
N VAL A 420 -6.45 15.10 11.56
CA VAL A 420 -7.15 14.63 12.77
C VAL A 420 -6.22 13.81 13.68
N ALA A 421 -5.44 12.89 13.11
CA ALA A 421 -4.56 12.02 13.89
C ALA A 421 -3.43 12.78 14.58
N PHE A 422 -2.75 13.70 13.88
CA PHE A 422 -1.61 14.46 14.45
C PHE A 422 -2.05 15.53 15.43
N ASN A 423 -3.25 16.09 15.27
CA ASN A 423 -3.76 17.14 16.15
C ASN A 423 -4.80 16.60 17.15
N SER A 424 -4.94 15.27 17.30
CA SER A 424 -5.95 14.64 18.14
C SER A 424 -5.93 15.14 19.59
N ALA A 425 -4.75 15.36 20.16
CA ALA A 425 -4.60 15.90 21.50
C ALA A 425 -5.15 17.33 21.63
N GLN A 426 -4.89 18.20 20.65
CA GLN A 426 -5.40 19.57 20.60
C GLN A 426 -6.91 19.60 20.37
N ILE A 427 -7.41 18.73 19.47
CA ILE A 427 -8.85 18.57 19.20
C ILE A 427 -9.57 18.12 20.48
N TYR A 428 -9.03 17.10 21.16
CA TYR A 428 -9.55 16.64 22.44
C TYR A 428 -9.56 17.76 23.48
N GLN A 429 -8.43 18.45 23.66
CA GLN A 429 -8.32 19.54 24.63
C GLN A 429 -9.32 20.66 24.39
N ALA A 430 -9.52 21.05 23.13
CA ALA A 430 -10.49 22.08 22.74
C ALA A 430 -11.94 21.64 23.02
N LEU A 431 -12.30 20.41 22.66
CA LEU A 431 -13.66 19.87 22.85
C LEU A 431 -13.95 19.50 24.31
N ALA A 432 -12.92 19.18 25.11
CA ALA A 432 -13.03 18.96 26.56
C ALA A 432 -12.98 20.26 27.38
N ASN A 433 -13.12 21.42 26.75
CA ASN A 433 -13.10 22.72 27.40
C ASN A 433 -11.88 22.93 28.32
N ASN A 434 -10.70 22.57 27.82
CA ASN A 434 -9.41 22.58 28.53
C ASN A 434 -9.26 21.58 29.68
N LYS A 435 -10.22 20.68 29.90
CA LYS A 435 -10.09 19.57 30.88
C LYS A 435 -9.28 18.42 30.26
N TYR A 436 -7.96 18.62 30.12
CA TYR A 436 -7.09 17.64 29.51
C TYR A 436 -6.62 16.59 30.52
N GLU A 437 -6.91 15.32 30.24
CA GLU A 437 -6.39 14.17 30.98
C GLU A 437 -5.44 13.35 30.08
N ARG A 438 -4.20 13.16 30.54
CA ARG A 438 -3.19 12.39 29.80
C ARG A 438 -3.63 10.96 29.49
N LYS A 439 -4.30 10.30 30.46
CA LYS A 439 -4.80 8.93 30.32
C LYS A 439 -5.83 8.83 29.20
N THR A 440 -6.79 9.74 29.17
CA THR A 440 -7.85 9.82 28.15
C THR A 440 -7.27 10.13 26.77
N ASN A 441 -6.27 11.02 26.68
CA ASN A 441 -5.58 11.29 25.42
C ASN A 441 -4.83 10.06 24.88
N THR A 442 -4.16 9.30 25.75
CA THR A 442 -3.49 8.05 25.37
C THR A 442 -4.48 7.03 24.82
N MET A 443 -5.66 6.92 25.42
CA MET A 443 -6.74 6.07 24.94
C MET A 443 -7.22 6.51 23.54
N TYR A 444 -7.44 7.81 23.31
CA TYR A 444 -7.85 8.30 21.99
C TYR A 444 -6.79 8.04 20.91
N SER A 445 -5.53 8.26 21.22
CA SER A 445 -4.42 7.94 20.30
C SER A 445 -4.37 6.44 19.96
N ALA A 446 -4.63 5.57 20.95
CA ALA A 446 -4.69 4.14 20.73
C ALA A 446 -5.89 3.75 19.85
N ILE A 447 -7.07 4.35 20.07
CA ILE A 447 -8.28 4.11 19.26
C ILE A 447 -8.06 4.56 17.81
N ILE A 448 -7.45 5.72 17.58
CA ILE A 448 -7.07 6.21 16.25
C ILE A 448 -6.20 5.17 15.52
N SER A 449 -5.17 4.66 16.17
CA SER A 449 -4.27 3.64 15.60
C SER A 449 -4.99 2.33 15.29
N VAL A 450 -5.79 1.83 16.23
CA VAL A 450 -6.57 0.59 16.07
C VAL A 450 -7.64 0.74 14.97
N ALA A 451 -8.36 1.86 14.94
CA ALA A 451 -9.37 2.14 13.91
C ALA A 451 -8.74 2.19 12.52
N SER A 452 -7.59 2.86 12.38
CA SER A 452 -6.83 2.90 11.13
C SER A 452 -6.37 1.50 10.69
N ALA A 453 -5.93 0.67 11.62
CA ALA A 453 -5.55 -0.71 11.34
C ALA A 453 -6.76 -1.57 10.91
N LEU A 454 -7.90 -1.42 11.61
CA LEU A 454 -9.16 -2.09 11.25
C LEU A 454 -9.66 -1.67 9.87
N GLY A 455 -9.56 -0.39 9.51
CA GLY A 455 -9.91 0.08 8.17
C GLY A 455 -9.09 -0.61 7.09
N ARG A 456 -7.78 -0.73 7.27
CA ARG A 456 -6.87 -1.43 6.36
C ARG A 456 -7.17 -2.91 6.26
N LEU A 457 -7.43 -3.56 7.39
CA LEU A 457 -7.80 -4.97 7.45
C LEU A 457 -9.13 -5.22 6.73
N THR A 458 -10.14 -4.39 7.00
CA THR A 458 -11.47 -4.50 6.38
C THR A 458 -11.39 -4.36 4.85
N MET A 459 -10.57 -3.44 4.33
CA MET A 459 -10.36 -3.30 2.89
C MET A 459 -9.76 -4.55 2.26
N GLY A 460 -8.76 -5.15 2.89
CA GLY A 460 -8.15 -6.37 2.39
C GLY A 460 -9.08 -7.58 2.45
N VAL A 461 -9.89 -7.68 3.52
CA VAL A 461 -10.94 -8.72 3.63
C VAL A 461 -12.03 -8.50 2.58
N LEU A 462 -12.44 -7.26 2.33
CA LEU A 462 -13.40 -6.93 1.29
C LEU A 462 -12.90 -7.39 -0.09
N GLU A 463 -11.66 -7.06 -0.45
CA GLU A 463 -11.09 -7.51 -1.72
C GLU A 463 -11.03 -9.04 -1.80
N PHE A 464 -10.65 -9.69 -0.70
CA PHE A 464 -10.64 -11.15 -0.63
C PHE A 464 -12.01 -11.79 -0.87
N ILE A 465 -13.07 -11.22 -0.28
CA ILE A 465 -14.45 -11.68 -0.50
C ILE A 465 -14.86 -11.44 -1.96
N LEU A 466 -14.57 -10.24 -2.49
CA LEU A 466 -14.90 -9.89 -3.87
C LEU A 466 -14.16 -10.78 -4.87
N SER A 467 -12.89 -11.07 -4.64
CA SER A 467 -12.07 -11.90 -5.56
C SER A 467 -12.56 -13.36 -5.68
N ARG A 468 -13.34 -13.84 -4.72
CA ARG A 468 -13.94 -15.18 -4.74
C ARG A 468 -15.28 -15.27 -5.48
N GLN A 469 -15.88 -14.13 -5.82
CA GLN A 469 -17.13 -14.15 -6.56
C GLN A 469 -16.86 -14.48 -8.04
N PRO A 470 -17.81 -15.12 -8.73
CA PRO A 470 -17.71 -15.38 -10.16
C PRO A 470 -17.40 -14.11 -10.93
N SER A 471 -16.57 -14.22 -11.96
CA SER A 471 -16.07 -13.06 -12.73
C SER A 471 -17.20 -12.17 -13.28
N GLU A 472 -18.29 -12.78 -13.69
CA GLU A 472 -19.44 -12.11 -14.31
C GLU A 472 -20.20 -11.19 -13.37
N THR A 473 -20.37 -11.62 -12.10
CA THR A 473 -21.14 -10.90 -11.07
C THR A 473 -20.27 -10.08 -10.11
N ARG A 474 -18.94 -10.26 -10.16
CA ARG A 474 -18.00 -9.65 -9.21
C ARG A 474 -18.08 -8.12 -9.23
N PRO A 475 -18.37 -7.46 -8.09
CA PRO A 475 -18.26 -6.02 -7.99
C PRO A 475 -16.82 -5.55 -8.19
N VAL A 476 -16.67 -4.40 -8.79
CA VAL A 476 -15.35 -3.83 -9.09
C VAL A 476 -14.74 -3.25 -7.84
N ILE A 477 -13.45 -3.53 -7.58
CA ILE A 477 -12.74 -3.12 -6.36
C ILE A 477 -12.81 -1.62 -6.07
N THR A 478 -12.91 -0.79 -7.11
CA THR A 478 -13.01 0.67 -6.97
C THR A 478 -14.28 1.16 -6.26
N ILE A 479 -15.29 0.28 -6.03
CA ILE A 479 -16.48 0.62 -5.21
C ILE A 479 -16.08 0.97 -3.76
N ALA A 480 -14.94 0.49 -3.31
CA ALA A 480 -14.39 0.76 -1.99
C ALA A 480 -13.90 2.22 -1.82
N TYR A 481 -13.58 2.92 -2.90
CA TYR A 481 -13.03 4.27 -2.83
C TYR A 481 -13.99 5.29 -2.18
N PRO A 482 -15.27 5.43 -2.61
CA PRO A 482 -16.20 6.34 -1.95
C PRO A 482 -16.50 5.96 -0.49
N VAL A 483 -16.43 4.67 -0.13
CA VAL A 483 -16.70 4.21 1.24
C VAL A 483 -15.72 4.82 2.24
N SER A 484 -14.45 4.96 1.89
CA SER A 484 -13.45 5.59 2.76
C SER A 484 -13.82 7.04 3.11
N SER A 485 -14.16 7.83 2.08
CA SER A 485 -14.55 9.23 2.27
C SER A 485 -15.87 9.39 3.03
N ILE A 486 -16.84 8.49 2.81
CA ILE A 486 -18.12 8.47 3.56
C ILE A 486 -17.85 8.23 5.05
N CYS A 487 -17.02 7.27 5.41
CA CYS A 487 -16.66 7.01 6.81
C CYS A 487 -16.00 8.25 7.46
N MET A 488 -15.09 8.92 6.75
CA MET A 488 -14.43 10.12 7.26
C MET A 488 -15.42 11.29 7.43
N VAL A 489 -16.33 11.48 6.48
CA VAL A 489 -17.42 12.48 6.59
C VAL A 489 -18.26 12.23 7.84
N ILE A 490 -18.64 10.98 8.11
CA ILE A 490 -19.35 10.59 9.33
C ILE A 490 -18.54 10.98 10.57
N GLY A 491 -17.24 10.63 10.62
CA GLY A 491 -16.36 10.97 11.74
C GLY A 491 -16.27 12.47 11.99
N LEU A 492 -16.09 13.27 10.93
CA LEU A 492 -15.99 14.73 11.01
C LEU A 492 -17.32 15.37 11.44
N ILE A 493 -18.48 14.85 10.98
CA ILE A 493 -19.81 15.30 11.44
C ILE A 493 -19.95 15.05 12.93
N PHE A 494 -19.54 13.87 13.45
CA PHE A 494 -19.56 13.61 14.89
C PHE A 494 -18.70 14.61 15.66
N LEU A 495 -17.46 14.88 15.23
CA LEU A 495 -16.60 15.87 15.86
C LEU A 495 -17.18 17.28 15.88
N LEU A 496 -17.95 17.65 14.84
CA LEU A 496 -18.64 18.93 14.76
C LEU A 496 -19.93 18.98 15.58
N ALA A 497 -20.73 17.91 15.59
CA ALA A 497 -22.06 17.90 16.18
C ALA A 497 -22.05 17.73 17.70
N LEU A 498 -21.07 17.00 18.26
CA LEU A 498 -21.03 16.65 19.67
C LEU A 498 -20.97 17.88 20.58
N PRO A 499 -21.66 17.84 21.74
CA PRO A 499 -21.53 18.87 22.75
C PRO A 499 -20.13 18.86 23.39
N LEU A 500 -19.75 19.98 24.01
CA LEU A 500 -18.49 20.06 24.78
C LEU A 500 -18.47 19.00 25.90
N GLU A 501 -17.29 18.54 26.26
CA GLU A 501 -17.04 17.53 27.31
C GLU A 501 -17.71 16.16 27.04
N SER A 502 -18.12 15.90 25.80
CA SER A 502 -18.73 14.62 25.43
C SER A 502 -17.69 13.50 25.37
N LYS A 503 -17.97 12.36 26.00
CA LYS A 503 -17.16 11.14 25.88
C LYS A 503 -17.31 10.50 24.49
N ALA A 504 -18.31 10.87 23.72
CA ALA A 504 -18.58 10.34 22.38
C ALA A 504 -17.61 10.88 21.29
N ILE A 505 -16.65 11.75 21.64
CA ILE A 505 -15.54 12.18 20.77
C ILE A 505 -14.82 10.95 20.18
N VAL A 506 -14.76 9.85 20.93
CA VAL A 506 -14.18 8.56 20.48
C VAL A 506 -14.80 8.06 19.17
N ILE A 507 -16.10 8.27 18.96
CA ILE A 507 -16.82 7.86 17.75
C ILE A 507 -16.30 8.64 16.54
N GLY A 508 -16.12 9.95 16.69
CA GLY A 508 -15.57 10.80 15.64
C GLY A 508 -14.15 10.39 15.24
N PHE A 509 -13.28 10.17 16.20
CA PHE A 509 -11.93 9.69 15.96
C PHE A 509 -11.90 8.29 15.33
N PHE A 510 -12.81 7.39 15.75
CA PHE A 510 -12.89 6.04 15.21
C PHE A 510 -13.25 6.05 13.72
N PHE A 511 -14.35 6.72 13.33
CA PHE A 511 -14.81 6.71 11.94
C PHE A 511 -13.86 7.45 11.00
N ASP A 512 -13.29 8.58 11.42
CA ASP A 512 -12.28 9.30 10.64
C ASP A 512 -11.05 8.43 10.39
N SER A 513 -10.48 7.85 11.44
CA SER A 513 -9.27 7.03 11.34
C SER A 513 -9.51 5.70 10.63
N PHE A 514 -10.70 5.10 10.78
CA PHE A 514 -11.10 3.91 10.04
C PHE A 514 -11.15 4.21 8.54
N GLY A 515 -11.82 5.31 8.13
CA GLY A 515 -11.89 5.74 6.73
C GLY A 515 -10.52 6.05 6.15
N ASN A 516 -9.66 6.74 6.91
CA ASN A 516 -8.27 6.99 6.53
C ASN A 516 -7.48 5.70 6.31
N GLY A 517 -7.51 4.77 7.26
CA GLY A 517 -6.84 3.47 7.13
C GLY A 517 -7.35 2.65 5.95
N PHE A 518 -8.67 2.64 5.73
CA PHE A 518 -9.32 1.98 4.60
C PHE A 518 -8.83 2.56 3.26
N SER A 519 -8.70 3.88 3.15
CA SER A 519 -8.19 4.56 1.96
C SER A 519 -6.74 4.20 1.64
N TRP A 520 -5.85 4.08 2.64
CA TRP A 520 -4.47 3.65 2.44
C TRP A 520 -4.36 2.29 1.75
N ALA A 521 -5.19 1.33 2.14
CA ALA A 521 -5.22 0.01 1.52
C ALA A 521 -5.90 0.03 0.14
N CYS A 522 -7.02 0.74 0.02
CA CYS A 522 -7.80 0.86 -1.20
C CYS A 522 -7.00 1.50 -2.35
N THR A 523 -6.22 2.53 -2.07
CA THR A 523 -5.40 3.22 -3.08
C THR A 523 -4.40 2.27 -3.76
N ALA A 524 -3.70 1.44 -2.98
CA ALA A 524 -2.75 0.48 -3.53
C ALA A 524 -3.39 -0.53 -4.50
N LEU A 525 -4.57 -1.03 -4.14
CA LEU A 525 -5.34 -1.96 -4.97
C LEU A 525 -5.90 -1.29 -6.23
N THR A 526 -6.40 -0.05 -6.08
CA THR A 526 -6.95 0.73 -7.20
C THR A 526 -5.88 1.08 -8.23
N ILE A 527 -4.69 1.53 -7.81
CA ILE A 527 -3.58 1.81 -8.73
C ILE A 527 -3.20 0.57 -9.53
N ARG A 528 -3.15 -0.59 -8.90
CA ARG A 528 -2.90 -1.86 -9.59
C ARG A 528 -4.03 -2.29 -10.54
N ALA A 529 -5.26 -1.88 -10.27
CA ALA A 529 -6.40 -2.14 -11.15
C ALA A 529 -6.43 -1.20 -12.36
N LEU A 530 -5.93 0.03 -12.21
CA LEU A 530 -5.96 1.03 -13.28
C LEU A 530 -4.75 0.94 -14.21
N PHE A 531 -3.53 0.72 -13.70
CA PHE A 531 -2.29 0.88 -14.44
C PHE A 531 -1.46 -0.40 -14.49
N ALA A 532 -1.00 -0.78 -15.71
CA ALA A 532 -0.17 -1.97 -15.95
C ALA A 532 1.33 -1.71 -15.80
N LYS A 533 1.79 -0.54 -16.29
CA LYS A 533 3.22 -0.17 -16.36
C LYS A 533 3.58 0.86 -15.31
N ASP A 534 4.86 0.97 -14.98
CA ASP A 534 5.41 2.00 -14.08
C ASP A 534 4.67 2.08 -12.73
N ILE A 535 4.32 0.94 -12.12
CA ILE A 535 3.45 0.86 -10.94
C ILE A 535 4.05 1.61 -9.76
N GLY A 536 5.38 1.56 -9.62
CA GLY A 536 6.11 2.30 -8.59
C GLY A 536 5.91 3.81 -8.74
N LYS A 537 6.04 4.34 -9.96
CA LYS A 537 5.83 5.77 -10.24
C LYS A 537 4.38 6.19 -10.00
N HIS A 538 3.40 5.39 -10.47
CA HIS A 538 1.97 5.67 -10.26
C HIS A 538 1.60 5.69 -8.78
N TYR A 539 2.05 4.69 -8.02
CA TYR A 539 1.75 4.63 -6.59
C TYR A 539 2.39 5.79 -5.82
N ASN A 540 3.65 6.13 -6.13
CA ASN A 540 4.33 7.24 -5.47
C ASN A 540 3.79 8.61 -5.87
N PHE A 541 3.18 8.75 -7.04
CA PHE A 541 2.47 9.98 -7.40
C PHE A 541 1.30 10.29 -6.46
N MET A 542 0.69 9.27 -5.85
CA MET A 542 -0.39 9.47 -4.86
C MET A 542 0.10 10.21 -3.60
N TYR A 543 1.38 10.08 -3.26
CA TYR A 543 1.96 10.85 -2.15
C TYR A 543 2.03 12.35 -2.43
N VAL A 544 1.98 12.78 -3.70
CA VAL A 544 1.89 14.21 -4.06
C VAL A 544 0.59 14.80 -3.51
N GLY A 545 -0.52 14.08 -3.60
CA GLY A 545 -1.78 14.49 -2.97
C GLY A 545 -1.64 14.69 -1.46
N ALA A 546 -1.03 13.73 -0.77
CA ALA A 546 -0.77 13.81 0.68
C ALA A 546 0.19 14.95 1.04
N PHE A 547 1.24 15.17 0.25
CA PHE A 547 2.17 16.28 0.38
C PHE A 547 1.45 17.64 0.35
N ILE A 548 0.63 17.87 -0.67
CA ILE A 548 -0.16 19.09 -0.81
C ILE A 548 -1.11 19.25 0.38
N ALA A 549 -1.75 18.15 0.80
CA ALA A 549 -2.69 18.17 1.90
C ALA A 549 -2.05 18.55 3.24
N VAL A 550 -0.86 18.05 3.55
CA VAL A 550 -0.17 18.41 4.80
C VAL A 550 0.13 19.91 4.85
N ILE A 551 0.54 20.49 3.74
CA ILE A 551 0.77 21.94 3.68
C ILE A 551 -0.57 22.69 3.77
N ALA A 552 -1.51 22.38 2.90
CA ALA A 552 -2.75 23.14 2.77
C ALA A 552 -3.71 22.93 3.96
N LEU A 553 -3.92 21.68 4.36
CA LEU A 553 -4.94 21.35 5.36
C LEU A 553 -4.38 21.34 6.78
N ASN A 554 -3.16 20.82 7.01
CA ASN A 554 -2.62 20.78 8.36
C ASN A 554 -2.03 22.13 8.78
N ARG A 555 -1.13 22.72 7.97
CA ARG A 555 -0.49 23.98 8.34
C ARG A 555 -1.45 25.18 8.25
N PHE A 556 -2.10 25.36 7.09
CA PHE A 556 -2.99 26.52 6.86
C PHE A 556 -4.42 26.25 7.31
N GLY A 557 -4.99 25.11 6.95
CA GLY A 557 -6.38 24.77 7.26
C GLY A 557 -6.64 24.51 8.75
N TYR A 558 -5.72 23.88 9.47
CA TYR A 558 -5.87 23.59 10.89
C TYR A 558 -5.04 24.53 11.77
N GLY A 559 -3.72 24.55 11.62
CA GLY A 559 -2.81 25.24 12.54
C GLY A 559 -3.10 26.74 12.65
N GLU A 560 -3.25 27.41 11.51
CA GLU A 560 -3.49 28.86 11.49
C GLU A 560 -4.86 29.24 12.03
N ASN A 561 -5.90 28.44 11.73
CA ASN A 561 -7.23 28.65 12.30
C ASN A 561 -7.26 28.42 13.82
N TYR A 562 -6.57 27.40 14.30
CA TYR A 562 -6.44 27.12 15.74
C TYR A 562 -5.72 28.25 16.47
N ASP A 563 -4.58 28.71 15.97
CA ASP A 563 -3.79 29.79 16.56
C ASP A 563 -4.54 31.12 16.55
N ARG A 564 -5.23 31.43 15.46
CA ARG A 564 -6.09 32.61 15.35
C ARG A 564 -7.18 32.61 16.41
N GLN A 565 -7.85 31.48 16.61
CA GLN A 565 -8.91 31.36 17.62
C GLN A 565 -8.34 31.40 19.05
N ALA A 566 -7.16 30.81 19.28
CA ALA A 566 -6.46 30.89 20.57
C ALA A 566 -6.11 32.34 20.95
N LYS A 567 -5.67 33.15 19.98
CA LYS A 567 -5.42 34.59 20.18
C LYS A 567 -6.71 35.35 20.50
N LEU A 568 -7.80 35.09 19.78
CA LEU A 568 -9.11 35.71 20.05
C LEU A 568 -9.62 35.35 21.46
N ASN A 569 -9.48 34.10 21.88
CA ASN A 569 -9.84 33.68 23.23
C ASN A 569 -8.98 34.38 24.30
N ARG A 570 -7.65 34.51 24.05
CA ARG A 570 -6.74 35.24 24.94
C ARG A 570 -7.20 36.68 25.14
N ASP A 571 -7.49 37.38 24.03
CA ASP A 571 -7.88 38.79 24.07
C ASP A 571 -9.23 38.98 24.78
N ALA A 572 -10.17 38.05 24.58
CA ALA A 572 -11.43 38.02 25.29
C ALA A 572 -11.27 37.73 26.83
N ASP A 573 -10.36 36.85 27.21
CA ASP A 573 -10.07 36.55 28.60
C ASP A 573 -9.41 37.74 29.29
N LEU A 574 -8.45 38.41 28.64
CA LEU A 574 -7.82 39.64 29.15
C LEU A 574 -8.85 40.75 29.31
N ALA A 575 -9.75 40.96 28.34
CA ALA A 575 -10.81 41.94 28.43
C ALA A 575 -11.80 41.66 29.57
N ALA A 576 -11.99 40.36 29.88
CA ALA A 576 -12.85 39.93 31.00
C ALA A 576 -12.12 39.83 32.36
N GLY A 577 -10.86 40.25 32.45
CA GLY A 577 -10.04 40.16 33.66
C GLY A 577 -9.69 38.74 34.12
N ARG A 578 -9.79 37.76 33.21
CA ARG A 578 -9.43 36.36 33.44
C ARG A 578 -7.99 36.07 33.02
N THR A 579 -7.38 35.08 33.69
CA THR A 579 -6.05 34.59 33.24
C THR A 579 -6.17 33.84 31.92
N PRO A 580 -5.49 34.27 30.86
CA PRO A 580 -5.58 33.60 29.55
C PRO A 580 -4.89 32.23 29.57
N ILE A 581 -5.49 31.27 28.92
CA ILE A 581 -4.94 29.91 28.76
C ILE A 581 -4.03 29.75 27.52
N TYR A 582 -3.74 30.86 26.82
CA TYR A 582 -2.83 30.87 25.66
C TYR A 582 -1.47 30.22 25.98
N PRO A 583 -0.87 29.43 25.07
CA PRO A 583 -1.22 29.20 23.65
C PRO A 583 -2.30 28.11 23.40
N ARG A 584 -2.96 27.61 24.43
CA ARG A 584 -4.01 26.61 24.31
C ARG A 584 -5.33 27.29 23.94
N CYS A 585 -6.23 26.54 23.29
CA CYS A 585 -7.54 27.01 22.92
C CYS A 585 -8.62 26.10 23.52
N ALA A 586 -9.63 26.67 24.15
CA ALA A 586 -10.77 25.95 24.72
C ALA A 586 -12.06 26.31 24.00
N GLY A 587 -12.91 25.33 23.83
CA GLY A 587 -14.20 25.50 23.20
C GLY A 587 -14.26 25.06 21.74
N LYS A 588 -15.46 24.78 21.29
CA LYS A 588 -15.75 24.22 19.96
C LYS A 588 -15.27 25.10 18.81
N LYS A 589 -15.29 26.41 18.98
CA LYS A 589 -14.84 27.38 17.96
C LYS A 589 -13.38 27.18 17.54
N CYS A 590 -12.54 26.63 18.46
CA CYS A 590 -11.12 26.38 18.18
C CYS A 590 -10.87 25.42 17.03
N VAL A 591 -11.77 24.47 16.83
CA VAL A 591 -11.62 23.40 15.84
C VAL A 591 -12.70 23.40 14.75
N ALA A 592 -13.84 24.07 14.98
CA ALA A 592 -15.00 23.99 14.10
C ALA A 592 -14.68 24.38 12.64
N ASN A 593 -14.03 25.52 12.42
CA ASN A 593 -13.69 25.98 11.07
C ASN A 593 -12.81 24.97 10.33
N SER A 594 -11.81 24.44 11.01
CA SER A 594 -10.91 23.43 10.44
C SER A 594 -11.68 22.16 10.10
N MET A 595 -12.54 21.66 10.98
CA MET A 595 -13.37 20.48 10.72
C MET A 595 -14.33 20.68 9.54
N VAL A 596 -14.91 21.89 9.37
CA VAL A 596 -15.75 22.22 8.21
C VAL A 596 -14.93 22.18 6.92
N ILE A 597 -13.72 22.71 6.91
CA ILE A 597 -12.84 22.65 5.73
C ILE A 597 -12.57 21.18 5.36
N LEU A 598 -12.18 20.35 6.33
CA LEU A 598 -11.92 18.92 6.11
C LEU A 598 -13.18 18.19 5.61
N LEU A 599 -14.36 18.52 6.16
CA LEU A 599 -15.64 17.97 5.74
C LEU A 599 -15.95 18.31 4.27
N CYS A 600 -15.78 19.56 3.87
CA CYS A 600 -16.00 19.99 2.48
C CYS A 600 -15.05 19.28 1.52
N VAL A 601 -13.77 19.15 1.87
CA VAL A 601 -12.76 18.45 1.04
C VAL A 601 -13.15 16.98 0.87
N ASN A 602 -13.52 16.27 1.95
CA ASN A 602 -13.95 14.87 1.85
C ASN A 602 -15.28 14.70 1.10
N ALA A 603 -16.21 15.65 1.20
CA ALA A 603 -17.44 15.61 0.42
C ALA A 603 -17.17 15.67 -1.10
N THR A 604 -16.21 16.50 -1.54
CA THR A 604 -15.79 16.52 -2.96
C THR A 604 -15.10 15.22 -3.38
N ALA A 605 -14.37 14.57 -2.46
CA ALA A 605 -13.75 13.28 -2.72
C ALA A 605 -14.78 12.15 -2.93
N ILE A 606 -15.92 12.18 -2.24
CA ILE A 606 -17.02 11.23 -2.49
C ILE A 606 -17.46 11.33 -3.96
N VAL A 607 -17.65 12.55 -4.47
CA VAL A 607 -18.07 12.77 -5.86
C VAL A 607 -17.01 12.28 -6.83
N GLY A 608 -15.73 12.67 -6.63
CA GLY A 608 -14.61 12.28 -7.49
C GLY A 608 -14.37 10.77 -7.50
N SER A 609 -14.38 10.13 -6.33
CA SER A 609 -14.18 8.67 -6.21
C SER A 609 -15.34 7.85 -6.76
N THR A 610 -16.58 8.36 -6.63
CA THR A 610 -17.75 7.74 -7.27
C THR A 610 -17.65 7.83 -8.78
N TRP A 611 -17.24 8.98 -9.32
CA TRP A 611 -17.03 9.14 -10.76
C TRP A 611 -15.95 8.20 -11.29
N LEU A 612 -14.81 8.10 -10.60
CA LEU A 612 -13.74 7.13 -10.92
C LEU A 612 -14.29 5.70 -10.95
N HIS A 613 -15.06 5.32 -9.90
CA HIS A 613 -15.69 4.01 -9.84
C HIS A 613 -16.59 3.73 -11.04
N LEU A 614 -17.46 4.68 -11.40
CA LEU A 614 -18.39 4.51 -12.52
C LEU A 614 -17.66 4.38 -13.87
N ARG A 615 -16.58 5.14 -14.07
CA ARG A 615 -15.73 5.04 -15.28
C ARG A 615 -15.08 3.66 -15.37
N TYR A 616 -14.41 3.23 -14.31
CA TYR A 616 -13.74 1.94 -14.28
C TYR A 616 -14.74 0.77 -14.37
N ARG A 617 -15.90 0.87 -13.72
CA ARG A 617 -16.98 -0.11 -13.85
C ARG A 617 -17.44 -0.27 -15.29
N ARG A 618 -17.64 0.85 -16.02
CA ARG A 618 -18.02 0.80 -17.45
C ARG A 618 -16.97 0.09 -18.30
N PHE A 619 -15.69 0.36 -18.05
CA PHE A 619 -14.59 -0.32 -18.73
C PHE A 619 -14.61 -1.83 -18.46
N VAL A 620 -14.73 -2.25 -17.21
CA VAL A 620 -14.76 -3.68 -16.83
C VAL A 620 -15.97 -4.39 -17.46
N LEU A 621 -17.15 -3.76 -17.43
CA LEU A 621 -18.36 -4.34 -18.05
C LEU A 621 -18.17 -4.50 -19.57
N LYS A 622 -17.60 -3.50 -20.26
CA LYS A 622 -17.32 -3.59 -21.69
C LYS A 622 -16.36 -4.76 -21.98
N ARG A 623 -15.27 -4.88 -21.22
CA ARG A 623 -14.31 -5.98 -21.39
C ARG A 623 -14.92 -7.35 -21.12
N ARG A 624 -15.79 -7.48 -20.13
CA ARG A 624 -16.51 -8.75 -19.88
C ARG A 624 -17.34 -9.20 -21.08
N VAL A 625 -18.05 -8.25 -21.70
CA VAL A 625 -18.84 -8.53 -22.92
C VAL A 625 -17.92 -8.93 -24.07
N GLU A 626 -16.80 -8.23 -24.28
CA GLU A 626 -15.80 -8.55 -25.32
C GLU A 626 -15.23 -9.96 -25.10
N CYS A 627 -14.81 -10.31 -23.87
CA CYS A 627 -14.28 -11.61 -23.54
C CYS A 627 -15.33 -12.74 -23.64
N ALA A 628 -16.60 -12.46 -23.34
CA ALA A 628 -17.68 -13.42 -23.55
C ALA A 628 -17.90 -13.68 -25.06
N ALA A 629 -17.87 -12.63 -25.87
CA ALA A 629 -17.96 -12.76 -27.32
C ALA A 629 -16.76 -13.52 -27.92
N GLU A 630 -15.53 -13.22 -27.47
CA GLU A 630 -14.31 -13.96 -27.88
C GLU A 630 -14.40 -15.45 -27.52
N ARG A 631 -14.90 -15.78 -26.31
CA ARG A 631 -15.15 -17.17 -25.87
C ARG A 631 -16.17 -17.88 -26.76
N ALA A 632 -17.28 -17.22 -27.07
CA ALA A 632 -18.32 -17.78 -27.92
C ALA A 632 -17.81 -18.06 -29.35
N VAL A 633 -17.00 -17.16 -29.90
CA VAL A 633 -16.36 -17.36 -31.23
C VAL A 633 -15.40 -18.54 -31.18
N MET A 634 -14.60 -18.67 -30.14
CA MET A 634 -13.62 -19.76 -29.99
C MET A 634 -14.31 -21.12 -29.79
N SER A 635 -15.39 -21.22 -29.00
CA SER A 635 -16.16 -22.45 -28.84
C SER A 635 -16.80 -22.88 -30.15
N LEU A 636 -17.29 -21.93 -30.96
CA LEU A 636 -17.79 -22.23 -32.30
C LEU A 636 -16.69 -22.78 -33.25
N GLN A 637 -15.46 -22.22 -33.19
CA GLN A 637 -14.33 -22.71 -33.99
C GLN A 637 -13.87 -24.11 -33.54
N LEU A 638 -13.98 -24.42 -32.24
CA LEU A 638 -13.60 -25.73 -31.67
C LEU A 638 -14.70 -26.77 -31.77
N GLY A 639 -15.93 -26.42 -32.24
CA GLY A 639 -17.07 -27.33 -32.32
C GLY A 639 -17.62 -27.76 -30.96
N GLU A 640 -17.37 -26.98 -29.91
CA GLU A 640 -17.89 -27.23 -28.55
C GLU A 640 -19.27 -26.59 -28.38
N PRO A 641 -20.20 -27.22 -27.61
CA PRO A 641 -21.51 -26.65 -27.38
C PRO A 641 -21.35 -25.33 -26.58
N ILE A 642 -21.96 -24.27 -27.10
CA ILE A 642 -22.01 -22.97 -26.39
C ILE A 642 -22.79 -23.17 -25.09
N ASN A 643 -22.17 -22.92 -23.94
CA ASN A 643 -22.88 -22.90 -22.67
C ASN A 643 -23.89 -21.75 -22.68
N ALA A 644 -25.12 -22.02 -22.25
CA ALA A 644 -26.18 -21.00 -22.18
C ALA A 644 -25.81 -19.80 -21.29
N ASP A 645 -24.88 -19.99 -20.36
CA ASP A 645 -24.34 -18.94 -19.45
C ASP A 645 -23.39 -17.95 -20.18
N ASP A 646 -22.84 -18.32 -21.34
CA ASP A 646 -21.98 -17.44 -22.15
C ASP A 646 -22.79 -16.45 -23.03
N LEU A 647 -24.13 -16.61 -23.09
CA LEU A 647 -25.04 -15.78 -23.89
C LEU A 647 -25.87 -14.78 -23.06
N GLN A 648 -25.80 -14.82 -21.74
CA GLN A 648 -26.44 -13.86 -20.83
C GLN A 648 -25.42 -12.86 -20.28
#